data_e6ff95f468b387fcfda2caa24dd28fe2
#
_entry.id   e6ff95f468b387fcfda2caa24dd28fe2
#
_cell.length_a   1.000
_cell.length_b   1.000
_cell.length_c   1.000
_cell.angle_alpha   90.00
_cell.angle_beta   90.00
_cell.angle_gamma   90.00
#
_symmetry.space_group_name_H-M   'P 1'
#
loop_
_entity.id
_entity.type
_entity.pdbx_description
1 polymer ?
#
loop_
_entity_poly.entity_id
_entity_poly.type
_entity_poly.pdbx_seq_one_letter_code
_entity_poly.pdbx_strand_id
1 'polypeptide(L)'
;MNFGASIFCADLETFTEESNFCKRFKQKKTAIYAIAIQRIPVHWTAKTDWINNKWVHGHNTLKMFGTFEKLFEYLNNPKQHGTNLYVYFHNGQKFDFYFLLSWFEKNFKFISNYAGLKMEEICYDMNGKDFFMYDKSDGWFSLSCYLWNAEYGRHVWIEFRDSIKLLNGSIERWSKDLLNNQHGTFKELLYKDRWAWHSTNGLIYDLIDLNKKPLEIDYVTDLINGVAYTKDGLSYPVNDVSKWPDMIRDRVGNDVLIMVFALKYMLINHLINIPHSSTVCVSMGQYSIKSYINERLQDPIFKASVLTDKKVDNDKLWNLIYGCNQEERDESAYELHGFIRGGICTLHPKFINKIIKGKFISLDVNSEYPFIATQPMPSGKMIKLDQIPENNLYYFVEFEFKSVKQLLLNATPIIPVKWALQPQELNELHYTYQLDNGRGYVGQEEWKVLNHPHWFKWDKLKIVNVYAYKTDKYLSNYMIHNNEIKIHSAGIAKLGAKTKSNSITGKLSQKPLRAHSINPKWLSEQGITKEQIQERFNDDVNTLIIDRWNRCQATGENMVLYEYAPASFGWIPGYCCITSGGRAWLISHMFQICEKFPDVICLYNDTDSIKFKVNDYNEVMNWLNDQHWLDDQTLGMFKEEFKQEIKQMKIISPKKYLTADAKGIINVNKSALSGVKWLQVYKTLNTTQPLIKQIKGNSIFTILKPFKVDGGVILKSTELALNEIKVRN
;
A
#
# COMPACT_ATOMS: atom_id res chain seq x y z
N MET A 1 19.37 30.75 -9.54
CA MET A 1 19.86 29.39 -9.27
C MET A 1 18.66 28.49 -9.11
N ASN A 2 18.49 27.45 -9.94
CA ASN A 2 17.42 26.46 -9.73
C ASN A 2 17.85 25.56 -8.58
N PHE A 3 17.36 25.83 -7.37
CA PHE A 3 17.53 24.94 -6.24
C PHE A 3 16.64 23.71 -6.47
N GLY A 4 17.24 22.60 -6.89
CA GLY A 4 16.53 21.35 -7.09
C GLY A 4 15.89 20.81 -5.80
N ALA A 5 14.95 19.88 -5.94
CA ALA A 5 14.35 19.17 -4.82
C ALA A 5 15.41 18.30 -4.12
N SER A 6 15.45 18.32 -2.79
CA SER A 6 16.28 17.43 -1.98
C SER A 6 15.46 16.39 -1.26
N ILE A 7 15.94 15.14 -1.25
CA ILE A 7 15.27 14.01 -0.59
C ILE A 7 16.10 13.60 0.61
N PHE A 8 15.43 13.44 1.75
CA PHE A 8 16.03 13.01 3.00
C PHE A 8 15.33 11.77 3.54
N CYS A 9 16.03 10.97 4.32
CA CYS A 9 15.49 10.00 5.25
C CYS A 9 15.70 10.46 6.66
N ALA A 10 14.71 10.30 7.53
CA ALA A 10 14.81 10.65 8.94
C ALA A 10 14.12 9.60 9.82
N ASP A 11 14.55 9.51 11.08
CA ASP A 11 13.98 8.66 12.10
C ASP A 11 13.96 9.37 13.46
N LEU A 12 12.95 9.03 14.30
CA LEU A 12 12.78 9.58 15.64
C LEU A 12 12.86 8.47 16.67
N GLU A 13 13.68 8.65 17.68
CA GLU A 13 13.62 7.81 18.88
C GLU A 13 12.83 8.52 19.98
N THR A 14 11.89 7.78 20.54
CA THR A 14 10.90 8.30 21.48
C THR A 14 10.75 7.40 22.69
N PHE A 15 10.31 7.95 23.81
CA PHE A 15 9.82 7.16 24.91
C PHE A 15 8.29 7.31 25.05
N THR A 16 7.65 6.24 25.52
CA THR A 16 6.20 6.16 25.63
C THR A 16 5.77 5.93 27.09
N GLU A 17 4.47 6.08 27.36
CA GLU A 17 3.87 5.87 28.68
C GLU A 17 4.13 4.47 29.28
N GLU A 18 4.46 3.48 28.45
CA GLU A 18 4.82 2.12 28.87
C GLU A 18 6.27 2.01 29.34
N SER A 19 7.11 3.02 29.12
CA SER A 19 8.47 3.05 29.62
C SER A 19 8.48 3.04 31.15
N ASN A 20 9.50 2.44 31.75
CA ASN A 20 9.67 2.42 33.21
C ASN A 20 9.77 3.82 33.81
N PHE A 21 10.18 4.78 33.00
CA PHE A 21 10.24 6.19 33.38
C PHE A 21 8.86 6.81 33.55
N CYS A 22 7.95 6.67 32.57
CA CYS A 22 6.59 7.20 32.68
C CYS A 22 5.87 6.61 33.89
N LYS A 23 6.09 5.34 34.19
CA LYS A 23 5.56 4.67 35.39
C LYS A 23 6.15 5.25 36.68
N ARG A 24 7.49 5.43 36.71
CA ARG A 24 8.20 5.95 37.90
C ARG A 24 7.83 7.40 38.22
N PHE A 25 7.67 8.26 37.23
CA PHE A 25 7.38 9.67 37.41
C PHE A 25 5.91 10.03 37.19
N LYS A 26 5.03 9.02 36.99
CA LYS A 26 3.59 9.23 36.70
C LYS A 26 3.32 10.21 35.55
N GLN A 27 4.25 10.32 34.61
CA GLN A 27 4.10 11.20 33.46
C GLN A 27 3.28 10.50 32.37
N LYS A 28 2.29 11.20 31.82
CA LYS A 28 1.45 10.74 30.70
C LYS A 28 1.87 11.31 29.35
N LYS A 29 3.03 11.97 29.30
CA LYS A 29 3.53 12.64 28.08
C LYS A 29 4.60 11.79 27.43
N THR A 30 4.59 11.78 26.11
CA THR A 30 5.67 11.22 25.30
C THR A 30 6.59 12.33 24.82
N ALA A 31 7.85 12.01 24.55
CA ALA A 31 8.80 12.95 23.98
C ALA A 31 9.80 12.24 23.07
N ILE A 32 10.41 13.00 22.19
CA ILE A 32 11.58 12.57 21.45
C ILE A 32 12.84 12.75 22.30
N TYR A 33 13.84 11.89 22.09
CA TYR A 33 15.16 12.05 22.70
C TYR A 33 16.30 11.97 21.69
N ALA A 34 16.04 11.56 20.45
CA ALA A 34 17.01 11.59 19.38
C ALA A 34 16.33 11.66 18.01
N ILE A 35 16.97 12.36 17.10
CA ILE A 35 16.57 12.49 15.69
C ILE A 35 17.81 12.24 14.83
N ALA A 36 17.70 11.39 13.83
CA ALA A 36 18.70 11.29 12.77
C ALA A 36 18.08 11.67 11.42
N ILE A 37 18.90 12.28 10.56
CA ILE A 37 18.50 12.65 9.19
C ILE A 37 19.68 12.57 8.24
N GLN A 38 19.45 12.06 7.04
CA GLN A 38 20.45 12.03 5.98
C GLN A 38 19.83 12.36 4.62
N ARG A 39 20.52 13.20 3.85
CA ARG A 39 20.18 13.48 2.46
C ARG A 39 20.50 12.28 1.58
N ILE A 40 19.59 11.91 0.68
CA ILE A 40 19.86 10.93 -0.38
C ILE A 40 20.66 11.63 -1.49
N PRO A 41 21.88 11.22 -1.78
CA PRO A 41 22.68 11.86 -2.82
C PRO A 41 22.11 11.58 -4.21
N VAL A 42 21.81 12.64 -4.97
CA VAL A 42 21.18 12.59 -6.30
C VAL A 42 22.17 12.12 -7.38
N HIS A 43 23.42 12.58 -7.30
CA HIS A 43 24.45 12.28 -8.29
C HIS A 43 25.43 11.22 -7.77
N TRP A 44 24.94 10.02 -7.62
CA TRP A 44 25.81 8.91 -7.22
C TRP A 44 26.22 8.12 -8.46
N THR A 45 27.36 8.40 -8.98
CA THR A 45 28.05 7.41 -9.80
C THR A 45 28.95 6.60 -8.85
N ALA A 46 28.82 5.30 -8.85
CA ALA A 46 29.61 4.38 -8.02
C ALA A 46 31.14 4.57 -8.16
N LYS A 47 31.58 5.37 -9.13
CA LYS A 47 32.99 5.71 -9.39
C LYS A 47 33.46 7.00 -8.73
N THR A 48 32.61 7.99 -8.49
CA THR A 48 33.03 9.33 -8.05
C THR A 48 33.01 9.52 -6.54
N ASP A 49 32.29 8.69 -5.82
CA ASP A 49 32.11 8.87 -4.37
C ASP A 49 33.07 7.99 -3.54
N TRP A 50 33.84 7.15 -4.22
CA TRP A 50 34.84 6.28 -3.61
C TRP A 50 36.26 6.73 -3.97
N ILE A 51 36.75 7.79 -3.33
CA ILE A 51 38.14 8.26 -3.47
C ILE A 51 38.90 7.85 -2.21
N ASN A 52 40.01 7.11 -2.41
CA ASN A 52 40.95 6.71 -1.35
C ASN A 52 40.33 5.88 -0.22
N ASN A 53 39.46 4.92 -0.51
CA ASN A 53 38.82 4.08 0.47
C ASN A 53 37.97 4.86 1.52
N LYS A 54 37.48 6.03 1.19
CA LYS A 54 36.62 6.84 2.06
C LYS A 54 35.36 7.26 1.30
N TRP A 55 34.20 7.16 1.95
CA TRP A 55 32.98 7.82 1.53
C TRP A 55 33.16 9.33 1.64
N VAL A 56 33.34 10.00 0.51
CA VAL A 56 33.59 11.45 0.52
C VAL A 56 32.33 12.24 0.85
N HIS A 57 31.11 11.69 0.56
CA HIS A 57 29.86 12.44 0.75
C HIS A 57 28.85 11.76 1.68
N GLY A 58 28.93 10.47 1.95
CA GLY A 58 27.93 9.76 2.74
C GLY A 58 27.97 10.06 4.24
N HIS A 59 29.13 10.01 4.86
CA HIS A 59 29.30 10.21 6.30
C HIS A 59 29.09 11.64 6.79
N ASN A 60 29.46 12.62 5.98
CA ASN A 60 29.33 14.02 6.37
C ASN A 60 27.88 14.53 6.27
N THR A 61 26.96 13.75 5.70
CA THR A 61 25.56 14.14 5.51
C THR A 61 24.61 13.57 6.54
N LEU A 62 25.02 12.51 7.28
CA LEU A 62 24.23 12.05 8.42
C LEU A 62 24.36 13.05 9.56
N LYS A 63 23.23 13.61 9.96
CA LYS A 63 23.13 14.58 11.07
C LYS A 63 22.23 14.02 12.15
N MET A 64 22.53 14.35 13.39
CA MET A 64 21.75 13.95 14.57
C MET A 64 21.42 15.16 15.40
N PHE A 65 20.22 15.15 15.97
CA PHE A 65 19.70 16.24 16.77
C PHE A 65 18.92 15.69 17.96
N GLY A 66 18.96 16.41 19.09
CA GLY A 66 18.15 16.07 20.25
C GLY A 66 16.77 16.74 20.24
N THR A 67 16.56 17.78 19.43
CA THR A 67 15.34 18.57 19.41
C THR A 67 14.91 18.92 17.98
N PHE A 68 13.62 19.21 17.81
CA PHE A 68 13.07 19.65 16.54
C PHE A 68 13.59 21.03 16.11
N GLU A 69 13.83 21.94 17.07
CA GLU A 69 14.38 23.28 16.78
C GLU A 69 15.70 23.15 15.99
N LYS A 70 16.61 22.29 16.45
CA LYS A 70 17.89 22.07 15.79
C LYS A 70 17.75 21.37 14.43
N LEU A 71 16.81 20.44 14.30
CA LEU A 71 16.49 19.83 13.03
C LEU A 71 16.01 20.87 12.01
N PHE A 72 15.05 21.72 12.38
CA PHE A 72 14.46 22.70 11.46
C PHE A 72 15.42 23.86 11.17
N GLU A 73 16.28 24.25 12.10
CA GLU A 73 17.40 25.16 11.86
C GLU A 73 18.34 24.61 10.76
N TYR A 74 18.68 23.31 10.83
CA TYR A 74 19.49 22.64 9.81
C TYR A 74 18.78 22.59 8.45
N LEU A 75 17.50 22.23 8.42
CA LEU A 75 16.74 22.12 7.17
C LEU A 75 16.45 23.47 6.51
N ASN A 76 16.37 24.56 7.29
CA ASN A 76 16.15 25.93 6.81
C ASN A 76 17.44 26.54 6.23
N ASN A 77 18.14 25.79 5.37
CA ASN A 77 19.34 26.25 4.67
C ASN A 77 19.20 26.04 3.15
N PRO A 78 18.57 27.01 2.41
CA PRO A 78 18.36 26.89 0.97
C PRO A 78 19.64 26.74 0.14
N LYS A 79 20.76 27.33 0.61
CA LYS A 79 22.06 27.20 -0.07
C LYS A 79 22.57 25.77 -0.10
N GLN A 80 22.37 25.05 1.01
CA GLN A 80 22.82 23.66 1.16
C GLN A 80 21.80 22.65 0.62
N HIS A 81 20.50 22.89 0.85
CA HIS A 81 19.44 21.89 0.67
C HIS A 81 18.44 22.22 -0.44
N GLY A 82 18.41 23.47 -0.92
CA GLY A 82 17.34 23.97 -1.79
C GLY A 82 16.12 24.42 -0.98
N THR A 83 15.02 24.71 -1.69
CA THR A 83 13.79 25.22 -1.07
C THR A 83 12.63 24.23 -1.04
N ASN A 84 12.78 23.08 -1.70
CA ASN A 84 11.77 22.01 -1.75
C ASN A 84 12.41 20.74 -1.19
N LEU A 85 12.02 20.38 0.02
CA LEU A 85 12.59 19.25 0.75
C LEU A 85 11.55 18.18 0.94
N TYR A 86 11.92 16.92 0.74
CA TYR A 86 11.10 15.75 0.97
C TYR A 86 11.78 14.88 2.03
N VAL A 87 11.12 14.69 3.16
CA VAL A 87 11.69 13.93 4.29
C VAL A 87 10.87 12.67 4.51
N TYR A 88 11.49 11.51 4.27
CA TYR A 88 10.86 10.21 4.46
C TYR A 88 11.15 9.66 5.85
N PHE A 89 10.08 9.26 6.55
CA PHE A 89 10.10 8.44 7.75
C PHE A 89 9.62 7.04 7.44
N HIS A 90 9.97 6.05 8.25
CA HIS A 90 9.44 4.70 8.09
C HIS A 90 8.27 4.46 9.03
N ASN A 91 7.09 4.17 8.46
CA ASN A 91 5.82 4.07 9.19
C ASN A 91 5.42 5.39 9.91
N GLY A 92 5.92 6.51 9.41
CA GLY A 92 5.78 7.83 10.02
C GLY A 92 4.33 8.28 10.18
N GLN A 93 3.44 7.94 9.25
CA GLN A 93 2.02 8.26 9.32
C GLN A 93 1.31 7.64 10.54
N LYS A 94 1.83 6.55 11.08
CA LYS A 94 1.27 5.90 12.26
C LYS A 94 1.95 6.31 13.57
N PHE A 95 3.15 6.90 13.49
CA PHE A 95 3.94 7.20 14.68
C PHE A 95 4.62 8.58 14.62
N ASP A 96 5.68 8.76 13.82
CA ASP A 96 6.56 9.94 13.85
C ASP A 96 5.84 11.25 13.54
N PHE A 97 4.88 11.24 12.61
CA PHE A 97 4.13 12.44 12.24
C PHE A 97 3.30 13.03 13.38
N TYR A 98 2.92 12.25 14.37
CA TYR A 98 2.21 12.77 15.53
C TYR A 98 3.11 13.58 16.46
N PHE A 99 4.41 13.25 16.54
CA PHE A 99 5.38 14.03 17.29
C PHE A 99 5.68 15.34 16.58
N LEU A 100 5.90 15.30 15.27
CA LEU A 100 6.05 16.50 14.44
C LEU A 100 4.82 17.40 14.53
N LEU A 101 3.62 16.85 14.35
CA LEU A 101 2.37 17.61 14.42
C LEU A 101 2.20 18.27 15.79
N SER A 102 2.43 17.53 16.88
CA SER A 102 2.33 18.07 18.24
C SER A 102 3.31 19.22 18.49
N TRP A 103 4.49 19.16 17.87
CA TRP A 103 5.47 20.24 17.96
C TRP A 103 5.06 21.44 17.08
N PHE A 104 4.55 21.22 15.86
CA PHE A 104 4.06 22.30 14.99
C PHE A 104 2.88 23.03 15.57
N GLU A 105 1.91 22.33 16.18
CA GLU A 105 0.76 22.93 16.83
C GLU A 105 1.15 23.95 17.95
N LYS A 106 2.35 23.81 18.53
CA LYS A 106 2.88 24.71 19.56
C LYS A 106 3.74 25.86 19.03
N ASN A 107 4.39 25.65 17.90
CA ASN A 107 5.45 26.54 17.44
C ASN A 107 5.13 27.27 16.13
N PHE A 108 4.23 26.72 15.29
CA PHE A 108 3.92 27.25 13.96
C PHE A 108 2.43 27.57 13.82
N LYS A 109 2.13 28.46 12.89
CA LYS A 109 0.73 28.75 12.55
C LYS A 109 0.16 27.62 11.70
N PHE A 110 -1.01 27.08 12.11
CA PHE A 110 -1.75 26.12 11.28
C PHE A 110 -2.46 26.82 10.12
N ILE A 111 -2.36 26.23 8.93
CA ILE A 111 -3.12 26.62 7.74
C ILE A 111 -3.86 25.40 7.21
N SER A 112 -5.17 25.51 7.07
CA SER A 112 -5.97 24.43 6.49
C SER A 112 -5.67 24.31 4.99
N ASN A 113 -5.51 23.07 4.51
CA ASN A 113 -5.45 22.81 3.08
C ASN A 113 -6.82 23.16 2.47
N TYR A 114 -6.84 24.22 1.68
CA TYR A 114 -8.04 24.68 1.01
C TYR A 114 -7.78 24.85 -0.49
N ALA A 115 -8.49 24.08 -1.28
CA ALA A 115 -8.31 24.02 -2.72
C ALA A 115 -8.56 25.36 -3.48
N GLY A 116 -8.96 26.43 -2.79
CA GLY A 116 -9.20 27.76 -3.35
C GLY A 116 -8.04 28.74 -3.22
N LEU A 117 -7.16 28.48 -2.27
CA LEU A 117 -6.02 29.36 -2.04
C LEU A 117 -4.82 28.89 -2.86
N LYS A 118 -4.22 29.78 -3.61
CA LYS A 118 -2.94 29.49 -4.25
C LYS A 118 -1.83 29.53 -3.20
N MET A 119 -0.91 28.58 -3.27
CA MET A 119 0.19 28.51 -2.31
C MET A 119 1.04 29.78 -2.30
N GLU A 120 1.17 30.45 -3.43
CA GLU A 120 1.87 31.73 -3.58
C GLU A 120 1.21 32.85 -2.76
N GLU A 121 -0.14 32.90 -2.73
CA GLU A 121 -0.92 33.84 -1.92
C GLU A 121 -0.74 33.55 -0.43
N ILE A 122 -0.82 32.28 -0.02
CA ILE A 122 -0.58 31.86 1.36
C ILE A 122 0.83 32.25 1.81
N CYS A 123 1.85 31.98 1.00
CA CYS A 123 3.23 32.32 1.32
C CYS A 123 3.44 33.84 1.41
N TYR A 124 2.71 34.64 0.61
CA TYR A 124 2.74 36.08 0.70
C TYR A 124 2.13 36.60 1.99
N ASP A 125 0.95 36.11 2.36
CA ASP A 125 0.26 36.50 3.61
C ASP A 125 1.00 36.04 4.89
N MET A 126 1.77 34.95 4.76
CA MET A 126 2.59 34.40 5.82
C MET A 126 4.04 34.88 5.81
N ASN A 127 4.34 35.96 5.08
CA ASN A 127 5.67 36.56 5.03
C ASN A 127 6.22 36.80 6.45
N GLY A 128 7.45 36.35 6.71
CA GLY A 128 8.10 36.46 8.01
C GLY A 128 7.66 35.45 9.07
N LYS A 129 6.79 34.50 8.75
CA LYS A 129 6.24 33.53 9.74
C LYS A 129 6.35 32.11 9.25
N ASP A 130 6.64 31.20 10.16
CA ASP A 130 6.57 29.76 9.92
C ASP A 130 5.13 29.27 10.02
N PHE A 131 4.76 28.33 9.14
CA PHE A 131 3.44 27.72 9.17
C PHE A 131 3.48 26.25 8.76
N PHE A 132 2.42 25.52 9.07
CA PHE A 132 2.27 24.12 8.67
C PHE A 132 0.87 23.81 8.17
N MET A 133 0.78 22.74 7.39
CA MET A 133 -0.45 22.19 6.88
C MET A 133 -0.46 20.67 7.11
N TYR A 134 -1.61 20.12 7.43
CA TYR A 134 -1.78 18.68 7.47
C TYR A 134 -3.16 18.26 6.97
N ASP A 135 -3.21 17.05 6.45
CA ASP A 135 -4.44 16.38 6.04
C ASP A 135 -4.44 14.95 6.56
N LYS A 136 -5.57 14.54 7.12
CA LYS A 136 -5.76 13.18 7.63
C LYS A 136 -7.11 12.66 7.18
N SER A 137 -7.10 11.87 6.11
CA SER A 137 -8.29 11.25 5.52
C SER A 137 -8.03 9.80 5.11
N ASP A 138 -9.00 8.91 5.31
CA ASP A 138 -9.04 7.53 4.79
C ASP A 138 -7.72 6.73 4.91
N GLY A 139 -7.07 6.78 6.07
CA GLY A 139 -5.80 6.08 6.31
C GLY A 139 -4.58 6.75 5.68
N TRP A 140 -4.74 7.97 5.19
CA TRP A 140 -3.69 8.83 4.71
C TRP A 140 -3.44 9.98 5.68
N PHE A 141 -2.17 10.28 5.95
CA PHE A 141 -1.76 11.42 6.75
C PHE A 141 -0.65 12.16 6.00
N SER A 142 -0.95 13.31 5.42
CA SER A 142 0.02 14.22 4.84
C SER A 142 0.36 15.32 5.84
N LEU A 143 1.63 15.71 5.87
CA LEU A 143 2.14 16.74 6.76
C LEU A 143 3.21 17.53 6.01
N SER A 144 3.12 18.85 6.05
CA SER A 144 4.11 19.75 5.50
C SER A 144 4.31 20.98 6.40
N CYS A 145 5.49 21.57 6.34
CA CYS A 145 5.76 22.86 6.95
C CYS A 145 6.51 23.78 6.00
N TYR A 146 6.41 25.07 6.27
CA TYR A 146 6.98 26.16 5.51
C TYR A 146 7.76 27.05 6.47
N LEU A 147 9.08 26.98 6.37
CA LEU A 147 9.99 27.73 7.24
C LEU A 147 10.39 29.03 6.56
N TRP A 148 10.15 30.15 7.22
CA TRP A 148 10.60 31.44 6.70
C TRP A 148 12.12 31.54 6.76
N ASN A 149 12.73 31.84 5.64
CA ASN A 149 14.16 32.10 5.56
C ASN A 149 14.41 33.59 5.28
N ALA A 150 14.84 34.33 6.29
CA ALA A 150 15.06 35.78 6.21
C ALA A 150 16.19 36.15 5.25
N GLU A 151 17.24 35.33 5.12
CA GLU A 151 18.36 35.59 4.21
C GLU A 151 17.92 35.60 2.73
N TYR A 152 16.97 34.73 2.39
CA TYR A 152 16.48 34.58 1.01
C TYR A 152 15.10 35.21 0.79
N GLY A 153 14.45 35.76 1.81
CA GLY A 153 13.14 36.40 1.72
C GLY A 153 12.03 35.47 1.20
N ARG A 154 12.05 34.18 1.55
CA ARG A 154 11.07 33.20 1.13
C ARG A 154 11.00 31.99 2.05
N HIS A 155 9.95 31.18 1.88
CA HIS A 155 9.78 29.95 2.61
C HIS A 155 10.60 28.78 2.02
N VAL A 156 11.11 27.93 2.89
CA VAL A 156 11.59 26.56 2.59
C VAL A 156 10.42 25.63 2.84
N TRP A 157 9.98 24.93 1.80
CA TRP A 157 8.91 23.95 1.89
C TRP A 157 9.48 22.56 2.23
N ILE A 158 8.94 21.94 3.26
CA ILE A 158 9.30 20.60 3.72
C ILE A 158 8.05 19.73 3.72
N GLU A 159 8.04 18.66 2.95
CA GLU A 159 6.97 17.67 2.93
C GLU A 159 7.45 16.37 3.57
N PHE A 160 6.69 15.90 4.55
CA PHE A 160 6.97 14.63 5.25
C PHE A 160 6.25 13.48 4.58
N ARG A 161 6.96 12.37 4.36
CA ARG A 161 6.48 11.21 3.62
C ARG A 161 6.74 9.91 4.36
N ASP A 162 5.93 8.90 4.10
CA ASP A 162 6.06 7.59 4.72
C ASP A 162 6.65 6.58 3.73
N SER A 163 7.84 6.08 4.01
CA SER A 163 8.56 5.13 3.17
C SER A 163 7.86 3.77 3.07
N ILE A 164 7.05 3.38 4.06
CA ILE A 164 6.26 2.12 4.02
C ILE A 164 5.21 2.14 2.90
N LYS A 165 4.79 3.33 2.45
CA LYS A 165 3.88 3.50 1.31
C LYS A 165 4.56 3.26 -0.04
N LEU A 166 5.89 3.36 -0.08
CA LEU A 166 6.70 3.03 -1.26
C LEU A 166 7.14 1.56 -1.25
N LEU A 167 7.62 1.08 -0.12
CA LEU A 167 8.15 -0.27 0.02
C LEU A 167 7.65 -0.89 1.32
N ASN A 168 6.66 -1.76 1.21
CA ASN A 168 6.08 -2.43 2.37
C ASN A 168 7.08 -3.39 3.01
N GLY A 169 7.21 -3.33 4.33
CA GLY A 169 8.12 -4.17 5.10
C GLY A 169 8.65 -3.43 6.33
N SER A 170 9.35 -4.11 7.24
CA SER A 170 10.08 -3.47 8.33
C SER A 170 11.49 -3.09 7.88
N ILE A 171 12.09 -2.10 8.54
CA ILE A 171 13.51 -1.74 8.33
C ILE A 171 14.39 -2.95 8.57
N GLU A 172 14.13 -3.76 9.60
CA GLU A 172 14.80 -5.02 9.84
C GLU A 172 14.74 -5.98 8.64
N ARG A 173 13.59 -6.11 8.00
CA ARG A 173 13.48 -6.93 6.79
C ARG A 173 14.30 -6.34 5.65
N TRP A 174 14.26 -5.03 5.47
CA TRP A 174 15.06 -4.37 4.43
C TRP A 174 16.56 -4.57 4.67
N SER A 175 17.03 -4.47 5.92
CA SER A 175 18.45 -4.73 6.24
C SER A 175 18.85 -6.17 5.93
N LYS A 176 18.04 -7.17 6.30
CA LYS A 176 18.26 -8.58 5.95
C LYS A 176 18.34 -8.80 4.45
N ASP A 177 17.43 -8.18 3.72
CA ASP A 177 17.35 -8.28 2.27
C ASP A 177 18.56 -7.60 1.60
N LEU A 178 18.99 -6.46 2.12
CA LEU A 178 20.20 -5.75 1.65
C LEU A 178 21.49 -6.55 1.87
N LEU A 179 21.56 -7.33 2.96
CA LEU A 179 22.71 -8.18 3.29
C LEU A 179 22.78 -9.47 2.51
N ASN A 180 21.63 -10.14 2.36
CA ASN A 180 21.53 -11.47 1.79
C ASN A 180 21.43 -11.45 0.26
N ASN A 181 21.34 -10.26 -0.35
CA ASN A 181 21.14 -10.14 -1.79
C ASN A 181 22.43 -10.46 -2.55
N GLN A 182 22.61 -11.74 -2.90
CA GLN A 182 23.78 -12.26 -3.60
C GLN A 182 23.76 -12.03 -5.11
N HIS A 183 22.70 -11.49 -5.70
CA HIS A 183 22.53 -11.37 -7.15
C HIS A 183 22.15 -9.96 -7.61
N GLY A 184 22.82 -9.46 -8.68
CA GLY A 184 22.46 -8.25 -9.43
C GLY A 184 23.12 -6.95 -8.97
N THR A 185 22.69 -5.86 -9.56
CA THR A 185 23.20 -4.48 -9.42
C THR A 185 23.24 -3.99 -7.96
N PHE A 186 22.38 -4.54 -7.12
CA PHE A 186 22.32 -4.24 -5.70
C PHE A 186 23.53 -4.78 -4.94
N LYS A 187 24.03 -5.95 -5.35
CA LYS A 187 25.25 -6.55 -4.78
C LYS A 187 26.45 -5.67 -5.02
N GLU A 188 26.59 -5.09 -6.22
CA GLU A 188 27.73 -4.21 -6.52
C GLU A 188 27.68 -2.90 -5.74
N LEU A 189 26.50 -2.28 -5.63
CA LEU A 189 26.30 -1.04 -4.87
C LEU A 189 26.56 -1.27 -3.38
N LEU A 190 25.93 -2.28 -2.78
CA LEU A 190 26.07 -2.59 -1.36
C LEU A 190 27.44 -3.19 -1.02
N TYR A 191 28.01 -4.00 -1.89
CA TYR A 191 29.29 -4.65 -1.61
C TYR A 191 30.45 -3.67 -1.60
N LYS A 192 30.44 -2.70 -2.52
CA LYS A 192 31.41 -1.59 -2.52
C LYS A 192 31.17 -0.65 -1.34
N ASP A 193 29.91 -0.34 -1.08
CA ASP A 193 29.51 0.55 0.00
C ASP A 193 29.73 -0.09 1.38
N ARG A 194 29.42 -1.37 1.54
CA ARG A 194 29.67 -2.15 2.76
C ARG A 194 31.14 -2.16 3.15
N TRP A 195 32.03 -2.29 2.16
CA TRP A 195 33.48 -2.24 2.42
C TRP A 195 33.94 -0.86 2.93
N ALA A 196 33.34 0.18 2.40
CA ALA A 196 33.61 1.55 2.80
C ALA A 196 33.23 1.83 4.25
N TRP A 197 32.09 1.36 4.65
CA TRP A 197 31.58 1.57 5.99
C TRP A 197 32.31 0.71 7.02
N HIS A 198 32.66 -0.50 6.65
CA HIS A 198 33.41 -1.42 7.48
C HIS A 198 34.83 -0.88 7.85
N SER A 199 35.47 -0.18 6.93
CA SER A 199 36.80 0.32 7.14
C SER A 199 36.90 1.58 7.99
N THR A 200 35.79 2.33 8.15
CA THR A 200 35.86 3.66 8.79
C THR A 200 35.29 3.72 10.19
N ASN A 201 34.32 2.91 10.60
CA ASN A 201 33.67 3.06 11.91
C ASN A 201 33.24 1.78 12.63
N GLY A 202 33.33 0.60 12.04
CA GLY A 202 32.81 -0.64 12.66
C GLY A 202 31.27 -0.69 12.86
N LEU A 203 30.63 0.44 12.72
CA LEU A 203 29.27 0.76 13.09
C LEU A 203 28.21 -0.02 12.33
N ILE A 204 28.30 -0.12 11.03
CA ILE A 204 27.31 -0.85 10.23
C ILE A 204 27.39 -2.35 10.45
N TYR A 205 28.54 -2.88 10.82
CA TYR A 205 28.68 -4.31 11.08
C TYR A 205 27.88 -4.74 12.29
N ASP A 206 27.87 -3.94 13.32
CA ASP A 206 27.08 -4.18 14.53
C ASP A 206 25.56 -4.06 14.32
N LEU A 207 25.16 -3.29 13.32
CA LEU A 207 23.78 -3.06 12.90
C LEU A 207 23.15 -4.17 12.14
N ILE A 208 24.00 -4.78 11.37
CA ILE A 208 23.67 -5.86 10.49
C ILE A 208 23.88 -7.20 11.18
N ASP A 209 24.45 -7.22 12.36
CA ASP A 209 24.45 -8.40 13.22
C ASP A 209 23.05 -8.65 13.78
N LEU A 210 22.25 -9.29 12.95
CA LEU A 210 20.87 -9.68 13.22
C LEU A 210 20.73 -10.72 14.35
N ASN A 211 21.85 -11.24 14.86
CA ASN A 211 21.89 -12.16 15.99
C ASN A 211 21.99 -11.41 17.33
N LYS A 212 22.32 -10.13 17.33
CA LYS A 212 22.22 -9.31 18.53
C LYS A 212 20.74 -9.10 18.84
N LYS A 213 20.34 -9.52 20.05
CA LYS A 213 19.02 -9.17 20.59
C LYS A 213 18.79 -7.66 20.43
N PRO A 214 17.58 -7.19 20.04
CA PRO A 214 17.26 -5.78 20.11
C PRO A 214 17.69 -5.29 21.50
N LEU A 215 18.54 -4.29 21.53
CA LEU A 215 18.99 -3.70 22.77
C LEU A 215 17.74 -3.28 23.55
N GLU A 216 17.44 -3.99 24.62
CA GLU A 216 16.40 -3.60 25.59
C GLU A 216 16.92 -2.40 26.37
N ILE A 217 16.94 -1.22 25.72
CA ILE A 217 17.38 0.01 26.32
C ILE A 217 16.13 0.79 26.68
N ASP A 218 15.79 0.81 27.96
CA ASP A 218 14.85 1.77 28.49
C ASP A 218 15.56 3.12 28.62
N TYR A 219 15.43 3.97 27.61
CA TYR A 219 15.92 5.35 27.70
C TYR A 219 14.89 6.19 28.43
N VAL A 220 15.41 6.96 29.36
CA VAL A 220 14.63 7.86 30.18
C VAL A 220 15.09 9.28 29.88
N THR A 221 14.20 10.14 29.43
CA THR A 221 14.49 11.56 29.26
C THR A 221 13.96 12.35 30.45
N ASP A 222 14.85 13.05 31.12
CA ASP A 222 14.44 14.13 32.04
C ASP A 222 14.14 15.37 31.20
N LEU A 223 12.85 15.57 30.91
CA LEU A 223 12.39 16.68 30.10
C LEU A 223 12.63 18.05 30.71
N ILE A 224 12.80 18.09 32.02
CA ILE A 224 13.01 19.37 32.76
C ILE A 224 14.46 19.82 32.58
N ASN A 225 15.41 18.90 32.66
CA ASN A 225 16.83 19.21 32.62
C ASN A 225 17.49 18.93 31.26
N GLY A 226 16.73 18.37 30.26
CA GLY A 226 17.24 18.03 28.94
C GLY A 226 18.30 16.90 29.00
N VAL A 227 18.18 15.99 29.96
CA VAL A 227 19.09 14.85 30.14
C VAL A 227 18.35 13.55 29.90
N ALA A 228 18.92 12.67 29.09
CA ALA A 228 18.44 11.31 28.90
C ALA A 228 19.24 10.32 29.75
N TYR A 229 18.59 9.30 30.23
CA TYR A 229 19.17 8.24 31.07
C TYR A 229 18.98 6.88 30.38
N THR A 230 20.01 6.07 30.41
CA THR A 230 19.94 4.68 29.95
C THR A 230 19.53 3.76 31.11
N LYS A 231 19.06 2.56 30.78
CA LYS A 231 18.70 1.53 31.77
C LYS A 231 19.90 1.16 32.66
N ASP A 232 21.08 1.22 32.09
CA ASP A 232 22.34 0.91 32.80
C ASP A 232 22.87 2.07 33.66
N GLY A 233 22.09 3.16 33.76
CA GLY A 233 22.41 4.31 34.63
C GLY A 233 23.34 5.36 33.99
N LEU A 234 23.64 5.25 32.69
CA LEU A 234 24.35 6.32 31.98
C LEU A 234 23.42 7.50 31.76
N SER A 235 23.94 8.70 31.82
CA SER A 235 23.21 9.92 31.49
C SER A 235 23.93 10.75 30.42
N TYR A 236 23.18 11.43 29.58
CA TYR A 236 23.73 12.31 28.57
C TYR A 236 22.79 13.46 28.24
N PRO A 237 23.32 14.65 27.90
CA PRO A 237 22.50 15.79 27.50
C PRO A 237 21.92 15.57 26.11
N VAL A 238 20.61 15.70 25.97
CA VAL A 238 19.91 15.49 24.69
C VAL A 238 20.34 16.52 23.64
N ASN A 239 20.64 17.74 24.06
CA ASN A 239 21.00 18.85 23.17
C ASN A 239 22.46 18.82 22.70
N ASP A 240 23.32 17.96 23.25
CA ASP A 240 24.72 17.84 22.90
C ASP A 240 25.04 16.44 22.36
N VAL A 241 24.88 16.28 21.04
CA VAL A 241 25.13 15.01 20.33
C VAL A 241 26.53 14.48 20.52
N SER A 242 27.52 15.34 20.79
CA SER A 242 28.91 14.91 21.01
C SER A 242 29.08 14.07 22.27
N LYS A 243 28.16 14.22 23.21
CA LYS A 243 28.12 13.47 24.47
C LYS A 243 27.18 12.26 24.45
N TRP A 244 26.55 11.97 23.32
CA TRP A 244 25.68 10.80 23.23
C TRP A 244 26.50 9.51 23.25
N PRO A 245 26.06 8.49 23.98
CA PRO A 245 26.66 7.15 23.87
C PRO A 245 26.63 6.65 22.44
N ASP A 246 27.67 5.94 22.00
CA ASP A 246 27.80 5.44 20.65
C ASP A 246 26.59 4.58 20.25
N MET A 247 26.11 3.74 21.19
CA MET A 247 24.94 2.89 20.94
C MET A 247 23.67 3.67 20.55
N ILE A 248 23.49 4.91 21.06
CA ILE A 248 22.34 5.76 20.67
C ILE A 248 22.54 6.31 19.28
N ARG A 249 23.72 6.84 19.00
CA ARG A 249 24.06 7.35 17.67
C ARG A 249 23.93 6.27 16.62
N ASP A 250 24.39 5.06 16.94
CA ASP A 250 24.35 3.91 16.07
C ASP A 250 22.91 3.51 15.80
N ARG A 251 22.08 3.34 16.81
CA ARG A 251 20.68 2.95 16.65
C ARG A 251 19.92 3.92 15.75
N VAL A 252 19.91 5.20 16.11
CA VAL A 252 19.15 6.22 15.37
C VAL A 252 19.69 6.43 13.95
N GLY A 253 21.01 6.42 13.79
CA GLY A 253 21.66 6.59 12.48
C GLY A 253 21.39 5.45 11.51
N ASN A 254 21.24 4.25 12.03
CA ASN A 254 21.17 3.02 11.26
C ASN A 254 19.88 2.83 10.50
N ASP A 255 18.78 3.08 11.16
CA ASP A 255 17.46 2.99 10.54
C ASP A 255 17.37 4.00 9.39
N VAL A 256 17.91 5.20 9.58
CA VAL A 256 18.02 6.21 8.52
C VAL A 256 18.88 5.72 7.34
N LEU A 257 20.01 5.09 7.62
CA LEU A 257 20.90 4.63 6.56
C LEU A 257 20.33 3.48 5.74
N ILE A 258 19.67 2.53 6.39
CA ILE A 258 18.94 1.45 5.69
C ILE A 258 17.88 2.05 4.78
N MET A 259 17.12 3.06 5.24
CA MET A 259 16.14 3.78 4.41
C MET A 259 16.81 4.51 3.24
N VAL A 260 17.93 5.19 3.46
CA VAL A 260 18.66 5.90 2.39
C VAL A 260 19.06 4.92 1.29
N PHE A 261 19.58 3.75 1.62
CA PHE A 261 19.93 2.73 0.62
C PHE A 261 18.71 2.22 -0.15
N ALA A 262 17.66 1.85 0.57
CA ALA A 262 16.43 1.32 -0.05
C ALA A 262 15.77 2.34 -0.97
N LEU A 263 15.59 3.57 -0.51
CA LEU A 263 14.93 4.62 -1.30
C LEU A 263 15.80 5.12 -2.45
N LYS A 264 17.11 5.18 -2.28
CA LYS A 264 18.01 5.50 -3.38
C LYS A 264 17.91 4.49 -4.51
N TYR A 265 17.95 3.20 -4.17
CA TYR A 265 17.74 2.14 -5.16
C TYR A 265 16.46 2.37 -5.95
N MET A 266 15.33 2.63 -5.27
CA MET A 266 14.04 2.80 -5.93
C MET A 266 13.92 4.11 -6.70
N LEU A 267 14.21 5.24 -6.07
CA LEU A 267 13.86 6.55 -6.62
C LEU A 267 14.90 7.10 -7.61
N ILE A 268 16.15 6.71 -7.46
CA ILE A 268 17.24 7.25 -8.27
C ILE A 268 17.68 6.26 -9.33
N ASN A 269 18.05 5.04 -8.93
CA ASN A 269 18.65 4.10 -9.86
C ASN A 269 17.67 3.51 -10.88
N HIS A 270 16.37 3.45 -10.55
CA HIS A 270 15.36 2.89 -11.45
C HIS A 270 14.56 3.90 -12.27
N LEU A 271 14.69 5.19 -11.98
CA LEU A 271 13.93 6.25 -12.68
C LEU A 271 14.85 7.18 -13.48
N ILE A 272 15.86 6.62 -14.12
CA ILE A 272 16.95 7.37 -14.79
C ILE A 272 16.49 8.24 -15.99
N ASN A 273 15.41 7.86 -16.66
CA ASN A 273 14.86 8.60 -17.80
C ASN A 273 13.87 9.69 -17.39
N ILE A 274 13.53 9.78 -16.10
CA ILE A 274 12.61 10.79 -15.56
C ILE A 274 13.44 11.91 -14.93
N PRO A 275 13.09 13.19 -15.14
CA PRO A 275 13.79 14.30 -14.49
C PRO A 275 13.80 14.15 -12.97
N HIS A 276 14.93 14.41 -12.32
CA HIS A 276 15.11 14.21 -10.88
C HIS A 276 14.06 14.89 -10.00
N SER A 277 13.61 16.09 -10.36
CA SER A 277 12.51 16.77 -9.66
C SER A 277 11.19 15.99 -9.66
N SER A 278 11.02 15.05 -10.59
CA SER A 278 9.84 14.22 -10.76
C SER A 278 10.01 12.79 -10.21
N THR A 279 11.18 12.41 -9.70
CA THR A 279 11.42 11.05 -9.18
C THR A 279 10.78 10.82 -7.81
N VAL A 280 10.51 11.87 -7.06
CA VAL A 280 9.92 11.80 -5.73
C VAL A 280 8.51 11.21 -5.80
N CYS A 281 8.25 10.15 -5.02
CA CYS A 281 6.98 9.43 -5.00
C CYS A 281 6.40 9.39 -3.59
N VAL A 282 5.07 9.52 -3.47
CA VAL A 282 4.34 9.40 -2.19
C VAL A 282 3.88 7.98 -1.91
N SER A 283 3.78 7.14 -2.93
CA SER A 283 3.28 5.77 -2.81
C SER A 283 3.83 4.85 -3.90
N MET A 284 3.77 3.54 -3.64
CA MET A 284 4.12 2.51 -4.63
C MET A 284 3.30 2.64 -5.91
N GLY A 285 2.03 3.03 -5.82
CA GLY A 285 1.21 3.25 -7.02
C GLY A 285 1.76 4.37 -7.91
N GLN A 286 2.17 5.50 -7.33
CA GLN A 286 2.81 6.58 -8.09
C GLN A 286 4.18 6.14 -8.64
N TYR A 287 4.94 5.41 -7.85
CA TYR A 287 6.20 4.83 -8.30
C TYR A 287 6.02 3.86 -9.49
N SER A 288 4.98 3.02 -9.45
CA SER A 288 4.67 2.08 -10.55
C SER A 288 4.39 2.80 -11.86
N ILE A 289 3.58 3.87 -11.82
CA ILE A 289 3.30 4.72 -12.99
C ILE A 289 4.60 5.35 -13.52
N LYS A 290 5.42 5.94 -12.63
CA LYS A 290 6.69 6.54 -13.06
C LYS A 290 7.68 5.50 -13.59
N SER A 291 7.72 4.30 -13.00
CA SER A 291 8.53 3.20 -13.49
C SER A 291 8.09 2.74 -14.90
N TYR A 292 6.78 2.66 -15.13
CA TYR A 292 6.23 2.35 -16.45
C TYR A 292 6.58 3.43 -17.49
N ILE A 293 6.39 4.70 -17.15
CA ILE A 293 6.78 5.83 -18.02
C ILE A 293 8.29 5.79 -18.31
N ASN A 294 9.12 5.54 -17.28
CA ASN A 294 10.58 5.44 -17.43
C ASN A 294 10.99 4.34 -18.43
N GLU A 295 10.30 3.20 -18.41
CA GLU A 295 10.53 2.11 -19.37
C GLU A 295 10.11 2.51 -20.77
N ARG A 296 8.91 3.11 -20.96
CA ARG A 296 8.43 3.61 -22.25
C ARG A 296 9.34 4.67 -22.87
N LEU A 297 9.94 5.52 -22.04
CA LEU A 297 10.90 6.56 -22.47
C LEU A 297 12.26 6.02 -22.90
N GLN A 298 12.52 4.72 -22.79
CA GLN A 298 13.71 4.07 -23.37
C GLN A 298 13.61 3.99 -24.90
N ASP A 299 12.41 3.91 -25.45
CA ASP A 299 12.16 3.97 -26.90
C ASP A 299 12.35 5.43 -27.38
N PRO A 300 13.33 5.71 -28.25
CA PRO A 300 13.59 7.07 -28.73
C PRO A 300 12.43 7.69 -29.52
N ILE A 301 11.67 6.87 -30.28
CA ILE A 301 10.56 7.35 -31.10
C ILE A 301 9.40 7.74 -30.17
N PHE A 302 9.06 6.87 -29.21
CA PHE A 302 8.04 7.15 -28.21
C PHE A 302 8.42 8.38 -27.39
N LYS A 303 9.67 8.48 -26.94
CA LYS A 303 10.20 9.61 -26.19
C LYS A 303 10.05 10.93 -26.96
N ALA A 304 10.42 10.95 -28.24
CA ALA A 304 10.30 12.12 -29.08
C ALA A 304 8.84 12.58 -29.27
N SER A 305 7.88 11.64 -29.30
CA SER A 305 6.46 11.93 -29.49
C SER A 305 5.79 12.55 -28.26
N VAL A 306 6.32 12.32 -27.04
CA VAL A 306 5.70 12.75 -25.78
C VAL A 306 6.48 13.83 -25.03
N LEU A 307 7.68 14.20 -25.47
CA LEU A 307 8.45 15.28 -24.86
C LEU A 307 8.10 16.63 -25.47
N THR A 308 7.79 17.60 -24.62
CA THR A 308 7.64 19.01 -24.96
C THR A 308 8.54 19.84 -24.03
N ASP A 309 9.47 20.61 -24.57
CA ASP A 309 10.41 21.45 -23.80
C ASP A 309 11.13 20.72 -22.66
N LYS A 310 11.61 19.50 -22.91
CA LYS A 310 12.28 18.61 -21.95
C LYS A 310 11.37 18.11 -20.82
N LYS A 311 10.06 18.31 -20.91
CA LYS A 311 9.07 17.75 -19.96
C LYS A 311 8.23 16.71 -20.67
N VAL A 312 7.78 15.70 -19.91
CA VAL A 312 6.82 14.73 -20.42
C VAL A 312 5.45 15.38 -20.46
N ASP A 313 4.85 15.43 -21.64
CA ASP A 313 3.46 15.82 -21.81
C ASP A 313 2.58 14.63 -21.43
N ASN A 314 1.97 14.70 -20.26
CA ASN A 314 1.18 13.61 -19.73
C ASN A 314 -0.06 13.29 -20.58
N ASP A 315 -0.72 14.29 -21.15
CA ASP A 315 -1.92 14.06 -21.95
C ASP A 315 -1.56 13.33 -23.27
N LYS A 316 -0.54 13.81 -23.96
CA LYS A 316 -0.03 13.10 -25.14
C LYS A 316 0.43 11.67 -24.83
N LEU A 317 1.13 11.51 -23.72
CA LEU A 317 1.61 10.20 -23.26
C LEU A 317 0.46 9.20 -23.13
N TRP A 318 -0.57 9.56 -22.36
CA TRP A 318 -1.65 8.65 -22.07
C TRP A 318 -2.62 8.47 -23.22
N ASN A 319 -2.82 9.53 -24.03
CA ASN A 319 -3.58 9.42 -25.27
C ASN A 319 -2.92 8.43 -26.24
N LEU A 320 -1.61 8.45 -26.33
CA LEU A 320 -0.87 7.51 -27.19
C LEU A 320 -0.91 6.07 -26.65
N ILE A 321 -0.79 5.91 -25.33
CA ILE A 321 -0.81 4.57 -24.70
C ILE A 321 -2.19 3.91 -24.81
N TYR A 322 -3.26 4.66 -24.54
CA TYR A 322 -4.62 4.10 -24.52
C TYR A 322 -5.35 4.24 -25.84
N GLY A 323 -4.83 5.00 -26.79
CA GLY A 323 -5.46 5.23 -28.11
C GLY A 323 -6.73 6.08 -28.07
N CYS A 324 -6.92 6.88 -27.00
CA CYS A 324 -8.08 7.76 -26.79
C CYS A 324 -7.70 8.99 -25.97
N ASN A 325 -8.48 10.06 -26.07
CA ASN A 325 -8.25 11.30 -25.33
C ASN A 325 -8.86 11.24 -23.89
N GLN A 326 -8.66 12.30 -23.10
CA GLN A 326 -9.13 12.34 -21.71
C GLN A 326 -10.67 12.28 -21.61
N GLU A 327 -11.38 12.99 -22.48
CA GLU A 327 -12.85 13.03 -22.49
C GLU A 327 -13.44 11.64 -22.76
N GLU A 328 -12.86 10.90 -23.71
CA GLU A 328 -13.26 9.52 -24.02
C GLU A 328 -12.93 8.55 -22.86
N ARG A 329 -11.86 8.82 -22.10
CA ARG A 329 -11.55 8.07 -20.87
C ARG A 329 -12.56 8.34 -19.76
N ASP A 330 -13.00 9.58 -19.61
CA ASP A 330 -13.98 9.99 -18.60
C ASP A 330 -15.36 9.43 -18.93
N GLU A 331 -15.80 9.43 -20.21
CA GLU A 331 -16.99 8.73 -20.67
C GLU A 331 -16.92 7.24 -20.33
N SER A 332 -15.81 6.58 -20.62
CA SER A 332 -15.60 5.15 -20.29
C SER A 332 -15.65 4.91 -18.77
N ALA A 333 -15.12 5.80 -17.96
CA ALA A 333 -15.14 5.69 -16.51
C ALA A 333 -16.56 5.83 -15.94
N TYR A 334 -17.37 6.72 -16.49
CA TYR A 334 -18.77 6.89 -16.13
C TYR A 334 -19.59 5.66 -16.47
N GLU A 335 -19.57 5.19 -17.71
CA GLU A 335 -20.35 4.05 -18.17
C GLU A 335 -19.95 2.74 -17.49
N LEU A 336 -18.65 2.54 -17.24
CA LEU A 336 -18.17 1.30 -16.62
C LEU A 336 -18.11 1.35 -15.08
N HIS A 337 -18.70 2.35 -14.43
CA HIS A 337 -18.66 2.46 -12.98
C HIS A 337 -19.20 1.18 -12.28
N GLY A 338 -20.30 0.60 -12.77
CA GLY A 338 -20.92 -0.63 -12.25
C GLY A 338 -20.02 -1.87 -12.36
N PHE A 339 -19.05 -1.86 -13.26
CA PHE A 339 -18.13 -2.96 -13.51
C PHE A 339 -16.93 -2.97 -12.56
N ILE A 340 -16.71 -1.89 -11.79
CA ILE A 340 -15.57 -1.78 -10.87
C ILE A 340 -15.74 -2.76 -9.71
N ARG A 341 -15.02 -3.89 -9.79
CA ARG A 341 -14.98 -4.92 -8.75
C ARG A 341 -13.53 -5.40 -8.58
N GLY A 342 -13.14 -5.67 -7.34
CA GLY A 342 -11.86 -6.31 -7.02
C GLY A 342 -11.87 -7.82 -7.23
N GLY A 343 -10.86 -8.51 -6.69
CA GLY A 343 -10.79 -9.96 -6.65
C GLY A 343 -11.92 -10.58 -5.84
N ILE A 344 -12.18 -11.86 -6.08
CA ILE A 344 -13.22 -12.62 -5.37
C ILE A 344 -12.63 -13.24 -4.09
N CYS A 345 -13.35 -13.14 -2.98
CA CYS A 345 -13.02 -13.85 -1.75
C CYS A 345 -14.28 -14.54 -1.23
N THR A 346 -14.33 -15.86 -1.35
CA THR A 346 -15.50 -16.66 -0.94
C THR A 346 -15.11 -17.86 -0.12
N LEU A 347 -16.08 -18.36 0.63
CA LEU A 347 -15.91 -19.51 1.49
C LEU A 347 -17.13 -20.41 1.41
N HIS A 348 -16.92 -21.70 1.60
CA HIS A 348 -17.98 -22.69 1.52
C HIS A 348 -18.86 -22.64 2.79
N PRO A 349 -20.15 -22.29 2.71
CA PRO A 349 -21.00 -22.00 3.87
C PRO A 349 -21.09 -23.17 4.88
N LYS A 350 -21.12 -24.41 4.40
CA LYS A 350 -21.23 -25.62 5.25
C LYS A 350 -20.05 -25.82 6.22
N PHE A 351 -18.88 -25.17 5.96
CA PHE A 351 -17.63 -25.43 6.69
C PHE A 351 -17.16 -24.26 7.55
N ILE A 352 -17.92 -23.17 7.60
CA ILE A 352 -17.59 -21.99 8.42
C ILE A 352 -17.55 -22.40 9.89
N ASN A 353 -16.49 -21.98 10.60
CA ASN A 353 -16.19 -22.25 12.01
C ASN A 353 -16.05 -23.74 12.42
N LYS A 354 -16.06 -24.65 11.45
CA LYS A 354 -15.84 -26.07 11.70
C LYS A 354 -14.36 -26.44 11.53
N ILE A 355 -13.85 -27.34 12.37
CA ILE A 355 -12.53 -27.93 12.16
C ILE A 355 -12.70 -29.06 11.15
N ILE A 356 -12.11 -28.88 9.99
CA ILE A 356 -12.12 -29.82 8.89
C ILE A 356 -10.84 -30.63 8.97
N LYS A 357 -10.96 -31.97 8.97
CA LYS A 357 -9.82 -32.89 8.93
C LYS A 357 -9.72 -33.55 7.58
N GLY A 358 -8.50 -33.87 7.14
CA GLY A 358 -8.26 -34.53 5.85
C GLY A 358 -6.97 -34.12 5.18
N LYS A 359 -6.94 -34.36 3.85
CA LYS A 359 -5.89 -33.90 2.95
C LYS A 359 -6.34 -32.58 2.29
N PHE A 360 -5.42 -31.65 2.10
CA PHE A 360 -5.72 -30.34 1.54
C PHE A 360 -4.74 -29.98 0.43
N ILE A 361 -5.22 -29.26 -0.57
CA ILE A 361 -4.43 -28.62 -1.61
C ILE A 361 -4.70 -27.11 -1.54
N SER A 362 -3.65 -26.31 -1.62
CA SER A 362 -3.74 -24.84 -1.78
C SER A 362 -3.00 -24.43 -3.03
N LEU A 363 -3.73 -23.95 -4.00
CA LEU A 363 -3.20 -23.44 -5.25
C LEU A 363 -3.18 -21.89 -5.20
N ASP A 364 -2.05 -21.29 -5.55
CA ASP A 364 -1.86 -19.83 -5.64
C ASP A 364 -1.39 -19.47 -7.04
N VAL A 365 -2.06 -18.50 -7.68
CA VAL A 365 -1.72 -18.10 -9.06
C VAL A 365 -0.49 -17.18 -9.04
N ASN A 366 0.53 -17.55 -9.79
CA ASN A 366 1.73 -16.72 -9.90
C ASN A 366 1.44 -15.38 -10.57
N SER A 367 1.29 -14.32 -9.74
CA SER A 367 1.06 -12.95 -10.20
C SER A 367 -0.14 -12.83 -11.15
N GLU A 368 -1.33 -13.23 -10.68
CA GLU A 368 -2.57 -13.28 -11.47
C GLU A 368 -2.85 -11.99 -12.26
N TYR A 369 -2.94 -10.83 -11.59
CA TYR A 369 -3.22 -9.55 -12.26
C TYR A 369 -2.13 -9.14 -13.27
N PRO A 370 -0.83 -9.24 -12.94
CA PRO A 370 0.21 -9.09 -13.95
C PRO A 370 0.07 -10.04 -15.14
N PHE A 371 -0.32 -11.31 -14.93
CA PHE A 371 -0.58 -12.27 -16.01
C PHE A 371 -1.71 -11.79 -16.93
N ILE A 372 -2.87 -11.42 -16.39
CA ILE A 372 -3.99 -10.90 -17.20
C ILE A 372 -3.56 -9.63 -17.94
N ALA A 373 -2.77 -8.76 -17.33
CA ALA A 373 -2.26 -7.54 -17.96
C ALA A 373 -1.23 -7.78 -19.09
N THR A 374 -0.74 -9.01 -19.27
CA THR A 374 0.05 -9.38 -20.47
C THR A 374 -0.82 -9.69 -21.68
N GLN A 375 -2.11 -9.93 -21.49
CA GLN A 375 -3.06 -10.26 -22.54
C GLN A 375 -3.53 -9.00 -23.29
N PRO A 376 -4.22 -9.15 -24.45
CA PRO A 376 -4.88 -8.04 -25.11
C PRO A 376 -5.90 -7.34 -24.16
N MET A 377 -5.74 -6.05 -23.98
CA MET A 377 -6.55 -5.22 -23.08
C MET A 377 -7.32 -4.15 -23.85
N PRO A 378 -8.46 -3.65 -23.31
CA PRO A 378 -9.23 -2.57 -23.94
C PRO A 378 -8.36 -1.36 -24.30
N SER A 379 -8.53 -0.84 -25.51
CA SER A 379 -7.82 0.33 -26.05
C SER A 379 -8.73 1.07 -27.03
N GLY A 380 -8.54 2.38 -27.16
CA GLY A 380 -9.33 3.24 -28.04
C GLY A 380 -10.66 3.69 -27.45
N LYS A 381 -11.44 4.35 -28.26
CA LYS A 381 -12.77 4.85 -27.90
C LYS A 381 -13.76 3.71 -27.65
N MET A 382 -14.65 3.91 -26.69
CA MET A 382 -15.75 3.00 -26.38
C MET A 382 -16.76 2.94 -27.53
N ILE A 383 -17.24 1.71 -27.81
CA ILE A 383 -18.29 1.42 -28.79
C ILE A 383 -19.47 0.79 -28.04
N LYS A 384 -20.62 1.44 -28.04
CA LYS A 384 -21.86 0.88 -27.46
C LYS A 384 -22.53 -0.02 -28.49
N LEU A 385 -22.93 -1.22 -28.09
CA LEU A 385 -23.54 -2.25 -28.92
C LEU A 385 -24.79 -2.83 -28.21
N ASP A 386 -25.75 -3.30 -29.00
CA ASP A 386 -26.97 -3.97 -28.48
C ASP A 386 -26.77 -5.47 -28.27
N GLN A 387 -25.70 -6.04 -28.83
CA GLN A 387 -25.38 -7.46 -28.76
C GLN A 387 -23.89 -7.71 -28.67
N ILE A 388 -23.51 -8.90 -28.24
CA ILE A 388 -22.11 -9.32 -28.15
C ILE A 388 -21.46 -9.34 -29.52
N PRO A 389 -20.30 -8.68 -29.71
CA PRO A 389 -19.64 -8.63 -31.01
C PRO A 389 -19.03 -9.99 -31.38
N GLU A 390 -19.11 -10.34 -32.66
CA GLU A 390 -18.49 -11.56 -33.23
C GLU A 390 -17.00 -11.36 -33.58
N ASN A 391 -16.50 -10.14 -33.54
CA ASN A 391 -15.13 -9.76 -33.94
C ASN A 391 -14.16 -9.68 -32.74
N ASN A 392 -12.86 -9.43 -33.04
CA ASN A 392 -11.78 -9.36 -32.03
C ASN A 392 -11.80 -8.09 -31.15
N LEU A 393 -12.99 -7.67 -30.70
CA LEU A 393 -13.13 -6.61 -29.70
C LEU A 393 -13.18 -7.22 -28.31
N TYR A 394 -12.61 -6.53 -27.31
CA TYR A 394 -12.89 -6.81 -25.92
C TYR A 394 -14.19 -6.14 -25.51
N TYR A 395 -15.04 -6.81 -24.73
CA TYR A 395 -16.34 -6.26 -24.36
C TYR A 395 -16.68 -6.45 -22.89
N PHE A 396 -17.54 -5.57 -22.40
CA PHE A 396 -18.18 -5.63 -21.08
C PHE A 396 -19.67 -5.77 -21.28
N VAL A 397 -20.33 -6.60 -20.45
CA VAL A 397 -21.75 -6.92 -20.58
C VAL A 397 -22.48 -6.52 -19.30
N GLU A 398 -23.51 -5.71 -19.49
CA GLU A 398 -24.53 -5.44 -18.50
C GLU A 398 -25.75 -6.27 -18.82
N PHE A 399 -26.30 -7.00 -17.85
CA PHE A 399 -27.40 -7.94 -18.05
C PHE A 399 -28.35 -7.98 -16.87
N GLU A 400 -29.59 -8.34 -17.14
CA GLU A 400 -30.67 -8.59 -16.18
C GLU A 400 -31.11 -10.04 -16.26
N PHE A 401 -31.63 -10.57 -15.15
CA PHE A 401 -32.11 -11.93 -15.05
C PHE A 401 -33.25 -12.06 -14.03
N LYS A 402 -34.16 -13.04 -14.24
CA LYS A 402 -35.17 -13.40 -13.25
C LYS A 402 -34.55 -14.31 -12.17
N SER A 403 -33.76 -15.29 -12.55
CA SER A 403 -32.99 -16.07 -11.59
C SER A 403 -31.70 -16.60 -12.19
N VAL A 404 -30.70 -16.84 -11.34
CA VAL A 404 -29.46 -17.52 -11.65
C VAL A 404 -29.13 -18.52 -10.56
N LYS A 405 -28.68 -19.71 -10.94
CA LYS A 405 -28.29 -20.78 -10.04
C LYS A 405 -26.94 -21.37 -10.45
N GLN A 406 -26.00 -21.44 -9.54
CA GLN A 406 -24.76 -22.20 -9.65
C GLN A 406 -25.05 -23.68 -9.45
N LEU A 407 -24.55 -24.55 -10.34
CA LEU A 407 -24.85 -25.98 -10.34
C LEU A 407 -23.80 -26.81 -9.55
N LEU A 408 -22.54 -26.37 -9.54
CA LEU A 408 -21.45 -27.01 -8.81
C LEU A 408 -21.46 -26.59 -7.33
N LEU A 409 -22.10 -27.40 -6.48
CA LEU A 409 -22.25 -27.11 -5.05
C LEU A 409 -21.05 -27.55 -4.19
N ASN A 410 -20.12 -28.29 -4.75
CA ASN A 410 -18.82 -28.61 -4.15
C ASN A 410 -17.75 -27.51 -4.38
N ALA A 411 -18.05 -26.52 -5.22
CA ALA A 411 -17.31 -25.26 -5.29
C ALA A 411 -17.86 -24.22 -4.29
N THR A 412 -17.11 -23.16 -4.01
CA THR A 412 -17.62 -22.01 -3.23
C THR A 412 -18.63 -21.20 -4.04
N PRO A 413 -19.59 -20.52 -3.40
CA PRO A 413 -20.55 -19.67 -4.10
C PRO A 413 -19.87 -18.47 -4.75
N ILE A 414 -20.24 -18.11 -5.98
CA ILE A 414 -19.60 -16.99 -6.71
C ILE A 414 -20.58 -15.95 -7.26
N ILE A 415 -21.89 -16.14 -7.13
CA ILE A 415 -22.89 -15.15 -7.57
C ILE A 415 -22.93 -14.00 -6.55
N PRO A 416 -22.59 -12.75 -6.93
CA PRO A 416 -22.55 -11.64 -5.99
C PRO A 416 -23.97 -11.27 -5.50
N VAL A 417 -24.19 -11.22 -4.20
CA VAL A 417 -25.48 -10.83 -3.62
C VAL A 417 -25.84 -9.38 -3.99
N LYS A 418 -24.86 -8.53 -4.19
CA LYS A 418 -25.06 -7.13 -4.64
C LYS A 418 -25.70 -6.97 -6.03
N TRP A 419 -25.84 -8.05 -6.80
CA TRP A 419 -26.59 -8.02 -8.06
C TRP A 419 -28.10 -8.03 -7.86
N ALA A 420 -28.60 -8.32 -6.65
CA ALA A 420 -30.02 -8.25 -6.35
C ALA A 420 -30.57 -6.83 -6.58
N LEU A 421 -31.70 -6.70 -7.30
CA LEU A 421 -32.39 -5.42 -7.53
C LEU A 421 -33.01 -4.87 -6.26
N GLN A 422 -33.40 -5.75 -5.32
CA GLN A 422 -33.88 -5.35 -3.99
C GLN A 422 -32.88 -5.77 -2.93
N PRO A 423 -32.65 -4.95 -1.90
CA PRO A 423 -31.80 -5.33 -0.78
C PRO A 423 -32.40 -6.60 -0.15
N GLN A 424 -31.80 -7.75 -0.40
CA GLN A 424 -32.06 -8.92 0.42
C GLN A 424 -31.44 -8.66 1.80
N GLU A 425 -32.05 -9.18 2.88
CA GLU A 425 -31.36 -9.24 4.16
C GLU A 425 -30.05 -9.99 3.91
N LEU A 426 -28.99 -9.23 3.78
CA LEU A 426 -27.66 -9.73 3.43
C LEU A 426 -27.23 -10.67 4.54
N ASN A 427 -27.22 -11.97 4.26
CA ASN A 427 -26.27 -12.83 4.92
C ASN A 427 -24.89 -12.17 4.81
N GLU A 428 -24.11 -12.14 5.86
CA GLU A 428 -22.74 -11.56 5.89
C GLU A 428 -21.82 -12.15 4.80
N LEU A 429 -22.32 -13.12 4.01
CA LEU A 429 -21.70 -13.67 2.82
C LEU A 429 -22.06 -12.80 1.62
N HIS A 430 -21.04 -12.22 1.00
CA HIS A 430 -21.20 -11.36 -0.19
C HIS A 430 -21.54 -12.15 -1.46
N TYR A 431 -21.60 -13.49 -1.40
CA TYR A 431 -21.81 -14.38 -2.53
C TYR A 431 -22.79 -15.51 -2.17
N THR A 432 -23.56 -15.96 -3.16
CA THR A 432 -24.59 -17.00 -3.02
C THR A 432 -24.52 -18.02 -4.16
N TYR A 433 -25.16 -19.20 -3.96
CA TYR A 433 -25.37 -20.20 -5.00
C TYR A 433 -26.59 -19.91 -5.89
N GLN A 434 -27.52 -19.10 -5.44
CA GLN A 434 -28.71 -18.73 -6.18
C GLN A 434 -29.10 -17.29 -5.87
N LEU A 435 -29.58 -16.57 -6.88
CA LEU A 435 -30.08 -15.21 -6.75
C LEU A 435 -31.28 -15.02 -7.69
N ASP A 436 -32.32 -14.40 -7.17
CA ASP A 436 -33.52 -14.06 -7.92
C ASP A 436 -33.59 -12.54 -8.16
N ASN A 437 -34.05 -12.13 -9.35
CA ASN A 437 -34.26 -10.75 -9.81
C ASN A 437 -32.99 -9.88 -9.60
N GLY A 438 -32.09 -9.94 -10.55
CA GLY A 438 -30.81 -9.24 -10.45
C GLY A 438 -30.36 -8.55 -11.74
N ARG A 439 -29.36 -7.68 -11.56
CA ARG A 439 -28.63 -6.99 -12.62
C ARG A 439 -27.13 -7.15 -12.39
N GLY A 440 -26.42 -7.64 -13.39
CA GLY A 440 -25.01 -7.98 -13.29
C GLY A 440 -24.15 -7.19 -14.28
N TYR A 441 -22.86 -7.07 -13.94
CA TYR A 441 -21.85 -6.29 -14.67
C TYR A 441 -20.56 -7.10 -14.72
N VAL A 442 -20.13 -7.57 -15.90
CA VAL A 442 -18.95 -8.43 -16.06
C VAL A 442 -18.19 -8.12 -17.33
N GLY A 443 -16.88 -8.41 -17.32
CA GLY A 443 -16.07 -8.41 -18.54
C GLY A 443 -16.22 -9.70 -19.33
N GLN A 444 -15.72 -9.70 -20.55
CA GLN A 444 -15.81 -10.76 -21.53
C GLN A 444 -15.48 -12.15 -20.98
N GLU A 445 -14.36 -12.28 -20.25
CA GLU A 445 -13.91 -13.60 -19.77
C GLU A 445 -14.83 -14.12 -18.65
N GLU A 446 -15.28 -13.26 -17.74
CA GLU A 446 -16.23 -13.63 -16.69
C GLU A 446 -17.63 -13.96 -17.29
N TRP A 447 -18.02 -13.26 -18.36
CA TRP A 447 -19.25 -13.57 -19.11
C TRP A 447 -19.22 -14.98 -19.70
N LYS A 448 -18.09 -15.41 -20.29
CA LYS A 448 -17.92 -16.77 -20.82
C LYS A 448 -18.08 -17.84 -19.72
N VAL A 449 -17.50 -17.61 -18.56
CA VAL A 449 -17.63 -18.50 -17.39
C VAL A 449 -19.08 -18.60 -16.93
N LEU A 450 -19.80 -17.48 -16.78
CA LEU A 450 -21.16 -17.43 -16.33
C LEU A 450 -22.19 -18.05 -17.30
N ASN A 451 -21.85 -18.12 -18.58
CA ASN A 451 -22.68 -18.75 -19.60
C ASN A 451 -22.31 -20.22 -19.84
N HIS A 452 -21.44 -20.82 -19.03
CA HIS A 452 -21.13 -22.23 -19.16
C HIS A 452 -22.31 -23.10 -18.69
N PRO A 453 -22.89 -23.94 -19.58
CA PRO A 453 -24.19 -24.60 -19.31
C PRO A 453 -24.12 -25.67 -18.19
N HIS A 454 -22.95 -26.24 -17.92
CA HIS A 454 -22.75 -27.21 -16.84
C HIS A 454 -22.52 -26.51 -15.48
N TRP A 455 -22.24 -25.20 -15.47
CA TRP A 455 -21.88 -24.50 -14.24
C TRP A 455 -23.00 -23.59 -13.73
N PHE A 456 -23.80 -23.04 -14.66
CA PHE A 456 -24.89 -22.11 -14.34
C PHE A 456 -26.16 -22.42 -15.09
N LYS A 457 -27.28 -22.15 -14.40
CA LYS A 457 -28.62 -22.16 -15.01
C LYS A 457 -29.25 -20.79 -14.82
N TRP A 458 -29.68 -20.20 -15.93
CA TRP A 458 -30.34 -18.90 -16.00
C TRP A 458 -31.82 -19.04 -16.32
N ASP A 459 -32.67 -18.15 -15.74
CA ASP A 459 -34.04 -17.89 -16.16
C ASP A 459 -34.16 -16.43 -16.60
N LYS A 460 -34.70 -16.20 -17.81
CA LYS A 460 -34.90 -14.90 -18.45
C LYS A 460 -33.66 -13.98 -18.42
N LEU A 461 -32.53 -14.50 -18.84
CA LEU A 461 -31.31 -13.72 -19.02
C LEU A 461 -31.50 -12.77 -20.22
N LYS A 462 -31.29 -11.47 -20.00
CA LYS A 462 -31.37 -10.41 -21.00
C LYS A 462 -30.12 -9.54 -20.95
N ILE A 463 -29.45 -9.33 -22.09
CA ILE A 463 -28.41 -8.33 -22.23
C ILE A 463 -29.07 -6.94 -22.26
N VAL A 464 -28.53 -6.01 -21.46
CA VAL A 464 -29.02 -4.62 -21.37
C VAL A 464 -28.13 -3.71 -22.20
N ASN A 465 -26.81 -3.76 -21.98
CA ASN A 465 -25.83 -2.97 -22.71
C ASN A 465 -24.54 -3.79 -22.94
N VAL A 466 -23.87 -3.52 -24.04
CA VAL A 466 -22.53 -4.04 -24.36
C VAL A 466 -21.62 -2.86 -24.67
N TYR A 467 -20.47 -2.81 -23.99
CA TYR A 467 -19.46 -1.78 -24.17
C TYR A 467 -18.19 -2.45 -24.74
N ALA A 468 -17.86 -2.15 -25.99
CA ALA A 468 -16.78 -2.82 -26.71
C ALA A 468 -15.61 -1.87 -26.99
N TYR A 469 -14.40 -2.46 -27.09
CA TYR A 469 -13.15 -1.75 -27.30
C TYR A 469 -12.26 -2.52 -28.28
N LYS A 470 -11.44 -1.82 -29.05
CA LYS A 470 -10.26 -2.42 -29.66
C LYS A 470 -9.32 -2.94 -28.55
N THR A 471 -8.33 -3.70 -28.93
CA THR A 471 -7.37 -4.25 -27.96
C THR A 471 -5.94 -3.89 -28.28
N ASP A 472 -5.13 -3.71 -27.23
CA ASP A 472 -3.69 -3.51 -27.29
C ASP A 472 -3.00 -4.19 -26.10
N LYS A 473 -1.71 -4.45 -26.21
CA LYS A 473 -0.86 -5.07 -25.17
C LYS A 473 0.04 -4.04 -24.46
N TYR A 474 -0.47 -2.82 -24.20
CA TYR A 474 0.31 -1.69 -23.68
C TYR A 474 1.02 -1.94 -22.35
N LEU A 475 0.58 -2.88 -21.51
CA LEU A 475 1.26 -3.25 -20.25
C LEU A 475 2.12 -4.54 -20.35
N SER A 476 2.02 -5.30 -21.44
CA SER A 476 2.60 -6.63 -21.53
C SER A 476 4.11 -6.67 -21.24
N ASN A 477 4.89 -5.86 -21.93
CA ASN A 477 6.35 -5.83 -21.77
C ASN A 477 6.74 -5.44 -20.35
N TYR A 478 6.07 -4.45 -19.76
CA TYR A 478 6.31 -4.02 -18.40
C TYR A 478 6.04 -5.14 -17.37
N MET A 479 4.97 -5.90 -17.54
CA MET A 479 4.64 -7.03 -16.67
C MET A 479 5.64 -8.17 -16.78
N ILE A 480 6.00 -8.54 -18.01
CA ILE A 480 7.00 -9.58 -18.29
C ILE A 480 8.34 -9.20 -17.68
N HIS A 481 8.85 -7.99 -17.96
CA HIS A 481 10.12 -7.50 -17.42
C HIS A 481 10.15 -7.51 -15.88
N ASN A 482 9.09 -7.02 -15.23
CA ASN A 482 9.04 -7.06 -13.77
C ASN A 482 8.92 -8.49 -13.22
N ASN A 483 8.30 -9.42 -13.94
CA ASN A 483 8.30 -10.83 -13.53
C ASN A 483 9.70 -11.45 -13.64
N GLU A 484 10.46 -11.14 -14.67
CA GLU A 484 11.86 -11.57 -14.83
C GLU A 484 12.70 -11.08 -13.65
N ILE A 485 12.58 -9.78 -13.27
CA ILE A 485 13.24 -9.25 -12.08
C ILE A 485 12.80 -10.01 -10.83
N LYS A 486 11.49 -10.28 -10.66
CA LYS A 486 10.94 -11.02 -9.52
C LYS A 486 11.52 -12.45 -9.42
N ILE A 487 11.71 -13.14 -10.54
CA ILE A 487 12.23 -14.53 -10.59
C ILE A 487 13.72 -14.54 -10.29
N HIS A 488 14.50 -13.65 -10.91
CA HIS A 488 15.95 -13.65 -10.84
C HIS A 488 16.54 -12.81 -9.68
N SER A 489 15.68 -12.17 -8.88
CA SER A 489 16.08 -11.36 -7.73
C SER A 489 15.59 -11.91 -6.41
N ALA A 490 16.22 -11.46 -5.33
CA ALA A 490 15.76 -11.69 -3.95
C ALA A 490 15.49 -10.36 -3.23
N GLY A 491 14.93 -10.43 -2.01
CA GLY A 491 14.84 -9.31 -1.11
C GLY A 491 14.03 -8.12 -1.66
N ILE A 492 14.57 -6.91 -1.49
CA ILE A 492 13.92 -5.64 -1.87
C ILE A 492 13.64 -5.58 -3.38
N ALA A 493 14.56 -6.05 -4.23
CA ALA A 493 14.38 -6.04 -5.68
C ALA A 493 13.18 -6.90 -6.10
N LYS A 494 13.09 -8.12 -5.55
CA LYS A 494 11.94 -9.01 -5.75
C LYS A 494 10.63 -8.41 -5.25
N LEU A 495 10.66 -7.85 -4.03
CA LEU A 495 9.49 -7.19 -3.43
C LEU A 495 9.07 -5.96 -4.25
N GLY A 496 10.03 -5.13 -4.66
CA GLY A 496 9.81 -3.96 -5.50
C GLY A 496 9.16 -4.32 -6.84
N ALA A 497 9.68 -5.31 -7.55
CA ALA A 497 9.13 -5.79 -8.82
C ALA A 497 7.70 -6.32 -8.66
N LYS A 498 7.46 -7.19 -7.66
CA LYS A 498 6.11 -7.70 -7.35
C LYS A 498 5.13 -6.57 -7.03
N THR A 499 5.55 -5.61 -6.19
CA THR A 499 4.66 -4.54 -5.75
C THR A 499 4.38 -3.53 -6.86
N LYS A 500 5.36 -3.23 -7.71
CA LYS A 500 5.17 -2.38 -8.90
C LYS A 500 4.10 -2.94 -9.82
N SER A 501 4.22 -4.22 -10.20
CA SER A 501 3.29 -4.86 -11.13
C SER A 501 1.86 -4.91 -10.60
N ASN A 502 1.67 -5.16 -9.31
CA ASN A 502 0.34 -5.17 -8.70
C ASN A 502 -0.23 -3.75 -8.50
N SER A 503 0.62 -2.78 -8.17
CA SER A 503 0.18 -1.43 -7.86
C SER A 503 -0.28 -0.62 -9.08
N ILE A 504 0.27 -0.92 -10.26
CA ILE A 504 -0.17 -0.24 -11.50
C ILE A 504 -1.63 -0.58 -11.81
N THR A 505 -2.05 -1.83 -11.60
CA THR A 505 -3.45 -2.25 -11.77
C THR A 505 -4.40 -1.40 -10.91
N GLY A 506 -4.08 -1.24 -9.62
CA GLY A 506 -4.86 -0.39 -8.72
C GLY A 506 -4.88 1.08 -9.14
N LYS A 507 -3.84 1.57 -9.79
CA LYS A 507 -3.78 2.93 -10.31
C LYS A 507 -4.68 3.16 -11.52
N LEU A 508 -4.89 2.17 -12.36
CA LEU A 508 -5.83 2.30 -13.50
C LEU A 508 -7.26 2.62 -13.01
N SER A 509 -7.65 2.16 -11.80
CA SER A 509 -8.96 2.41 -11.20
C SER A 509 -9.00 3.62 -10.28
N GLN A 510 -7.99 4.48 -10.32
CA GLN A 510 -8.00 5.67 -9.46
C GLN A 510 -9.23 6.51 -9.77
N LYS A 511 -10.09 6.68 -8.76
CA LYS A 511 -11.31 7.49 -8.89
C LYS A 511 -10.94 8.91 -9.32
N PRO A 512 -11.74 9.52 -10.19
CA PRO A 512 -11.53 10.91 -10.62
C PRO A 512 -11.90 11.92 -9.52
N LEU A 513 -11.79 11.53 -8.27
CA LEU A 513 -12.11 12.34 -7.10
C LEU A 513 -10.85 12.61 -6.29
N ARG A 514 -10.54 13.87 -6.11
CA ARG A 514 -9.49 14.36 -5.24
C ARG A 514 -10.10 14.75 -3.90
N ALA A 515 -9.63 14.14 -2.83
CA ALA A 515 -10.05 14.50 -1.48
C ALA A 515 -9.34 15.77 -1.00
N HIS A 516 -10.09 16.69 -0.42
CA HIS A 516 -9.59 17.89 0.24
C HIS A 516 -10.04 17.87 1.69
N SER A 517 -9.08 17.84 2.62
CA SER A 517 -9.38 17.99 4.03
C SER A 517 -9.41 19.47 4.35
N ILE A 518 -10.51 19.93 4.89
CA ILE A 518 -10.73 21.31 5.28
C ILE A 518 -11.09 21.40 6.77
N ASN A 519 -10.73 22.51 7.41
CA ASN A 519 -11.10 22.80 8.79
C ASN A 519 -12.10 23.94 8.83
N PRO A 520 -13.41 23.68 9.06
CA PRO A 520 -14.44 24.71 9.07
C PRO A 520 -14.22 25.82 10.10
N LYS A 521 -13.67 25.49 11.28
CA LYS A 521 -13.35 26.49 12.30
C LYS A 521 -12.31 27.48 11.78
N TRP A 522 -11.20 26.96 11.28
CA TRP A 522 -10.13 27.78 10.73
C TRP A 522 -10.61 28.62 9.53
N LEU A 523 -11.37 28.04 8.60
CA LEU A 523 -11.90 28.76 7.43
C LEU A 523 -12.80 29.93 7.85
N SER A 524 -13.67 29.72 8.85
CA SER A 524 -14.52 30.79 9.39
C SER A 524 -13.73 31.91 10.06
N GLU A 525 -12.62 31.57 10.76
CA GLU A 525 -11.71 32.57 11.34
C GLU A 525 -10.98 33.39 10.26
N GLN A 526 -10.85 32.86 9.03
CA GLN A 526 -10.33 33.59 7.86
C GLN A 526 -11.43 34.32 7.06
N GLY A 527 -12.68 34.34 7.53
CA GLY A 527 -13.81 34.97 6.84
C GLY A 527 -14.38 34.17 5.66
N ILE A 528 -13.97 32.89 5.51
CA ILE A 528 -14.50 32.01 4.45
C ILE A 528 -15.77 31.32 4.97
N THR A 529 -16.88 31.52 4.23
CA THR A 529 -18.21 31.04 4.67
C THR A 529 -18.52 29.63 4.16
N LYS A 530 -19.52 29.00 4.81
CA LYS A 530 -20.06 27.71 4.38
C LYS A 530 -20.55 27.77 2.93
N GLU A 531 -21.20 28.86 2.55
CA GLU A 531 -21.81 29.07 1.22
C GLU A 531 -20.72 29.11 0.15
N GLN A 532 -19.61 29.81 0.38
CA GLN A 532 -18.48 29.83 -0.56
C GLN A 532 -17.85 28.45 -0.76
N ILE A 533 -17.77 27.64 0.30
CA ILE A 533 -17.30 26.25 0.21
C ILE A 533 -18.33 25.41 -0.57
N GLN A 534 -19.61 25.58 -0.30
CA GLN A 534 -20.70 24.86 -0.97
C GLN A 534 -20.77 25.17 -2.45
N GLU A 535 -20.58 26.41 -2.84
CA GLU A 535 -20.52 26.84 -4.26
C GLU A 535 -19.36 26.17 -4.99
N ARG A 536 -18.19 26.06 -4.34
CA ARG A 536 -17.00 25.45 -4.93
C ARG A 536 -17.10 23.93 -5.06
N PHE A 537 -17.64 23.27 -4.06
CA PHE A 537 -17.81 21.81 -4.00
C PHE A 537 -19.26 21.42 -4.25
N ASN A 538 -19.88 22.03 -5.26
CA ASN A 538 -21.27 21.84 -5.64
C ASN A 538 -21.48 20.50 -6.38
N ASP A 539 -21.35 19.39 -5.65
CA ASP A 539 -21.49 18.02 -6.12
C ASP A 539 -22.38 17.25 -5.11
N ASP A 540 -23.24 16.36 -5.59
CA ASP A 540 -24.11 15.53 -4.77
C ASP A 540 -23.37 14.76 -3.67
N VAL A 541 -22.14 14.34 -3.96
CA VAL A 541 -21.25 13.66 -2.99
C VAL A 541 -20.94 14.57 -1.80
N ASN A 542 -20.81 15.88 -2.01
CA ASN A 542 -20.43 16.85 -0.99
C ASN A 542 -21.61 17.37 -0.19
N THR A 543 -22.82 17.35 -0.72
CA THR A 543 -24.00 17.94 -0.09
C THR A 543 -24.25 17.40 1.33
N LEU A 544 -24.25 16.07 1.50
CA LEU A 544 -24.41 15.42 2.80
C LEU A 544 -23.25 15.67 3.77
N ILE A 545 -22.04 15.94 3.22
CA ILE A 545 -20.83 16.19 4.02
C ILE A 545 -20.89 17.61 4.54
N ILE A 546 -21.32 18.57 3.72
CA ILE A 546 -21.44 19.99 4.07
C ILE A 546 -22.45 20.21 5.21
N ASP A 547 -23.45 19.37 5.37
CA ASP A 547 -24.37 19.42 6.51
C ASP A 547 -23.68 19.27 7.88
N ARG A 548 -22.47 18.68 7.92
CA ARG A 548 -21.67 18.59 9.14
C ARG A 548 -20.85 19.85 9.46
N TRP A 549 -20.91 20.88 8.62
CA TRP A 549 -20.10 22.09 8.76
C TRP A 549 -20.17 22.71 10.18
N ASN A 550 -21.39 22.98 10.67
CA ASN A 550 -21.57 23.61 11.98
C ASN A 550 -20.98 22.80 13.12
N ARG A 551 -21.08 21.46 13.05
CA ARG A 551 -20.47 20.57 14.04
C ARG A 551 -18.94 20.65 13.97
N CYS A 552 -18.36 20.54 12.77
CA CYS A 552 -16.90 20.61 12.59
C CYS A 552 -16.35 21.99 12.94
N GLN A 553 -17.10 23.07 12.68
CA GLN A 553 -16.75 24.42 13.10
C GLN A 553 -16.70 24.55 14.62
N ALA A 554 -17.66 23.99 15.34
CA ALA A 554 -17.73 24.03 16.80
C ALA A 554 -16.64 23.16 17.45
N THR A 555 -16.37 21.98 16.90
CA THR A 555 -15.41 21.01 17.47
C THR A 555 -13.97 21.24 17.01
N GLY A 556 -13.74 21.96 15.91
CA GLY A 556 -12.44 22.08 15.26
C GLY A 556 -12.01 20.80 14.51
N GLU A 557 -12.95 19.86 14.30
CA GLU A 557 -12.71 18.67 13.50
C GLU A 557 -12.55 19.02 12.00
N ASN A 558 -11.66 18.30 11.30
CA ASN A 558 -11.56 18.39 9.85
C ASN A 558 -12.70 17.60 9.20
N MET A 559 -13.13 18.09 8.03
CA MET A 559 -14.03 17.37 7.13
C MET A 559 -13.38 17.19 5.76
N VAL A 560 -13.75 16.13 5.05
CA VAL A 560 -13.21 15.82 3.73
C VAL A 560 -14.27 16.12 2.68
N LEU A 561 -13.93 16.97 1.72
CA LEU A 561 -14.71 17.25 0.53
C LEU A 561 -14.01 16.68 -0.69
N TYR A 562 -14.75 16.43 -1.75
CA TYR A 562 -14.24 15.82 -2.96
C TYR A 562 -14.39 16.77 -4.15
N GLU A 563 -13.34 16.89 -4.95
CA GLU A 563 -13.33 17.61 -6.21
C GLU A 563 -13.15 16.62 -7.36
N TYR A 564 -13.89 16.80 -8.45
CA TYR A 564 -13.69 16.02 -9.65
C TYR A 564 -12.36 16.42 -10.29
N ALA A 565 -11.38 15.55 -10.20
CA ALA A 565 -10.04 15.76 -10.76
C ALA A 565 -9.55 14.42 -11.37
N PRO A 566 -9.90 14.16 -12.64
CA PRO A 566 -9.53 12.92 -13.29
C PRO A 566 -8.01 12.79 -13.38
N ALA A 567 -7.51 11.61 -13.00
CA ALA A 567 -6.10 11.30 -13.14
C ALA A 567 -5.80 10.94 -14.61
N SER A 568 -4.87 11.63 -15.24
CA SER A 568 -4.50 11.43 -16.65
C SER A 568 -4.11 9.98 -16.99
N PHE A 569 -3.58 9.23 -16.02
CA PHE A 569 -3.25 7.81 -16.16
C PHE A 569 -4.40 6.84 -15.83
N GLY A 570 -5.57 7.33 -15.41
CA GLY A 570 -6.73 6.50 -15.09
C GLY A 570 -7.27 5.82 -16.35
N TRP A 571 -7.53 4.52 -16.29
CA TRP A 571 -8.09 3.73 -17.38
C TRP A 571 -8.98 2.63 -16.86
N ILE A 572 -10.23 2.95 -16.56
CA ILE A 572 -11.22 2.04 -15.97
C ILE A 572 -11.44 0.76 -16.81
N PRO A 573 -11.55 0.82 -18.16
CA PRO A 573 -11.66 -0.39 -18.96
C PRO A 573 -10.51 -1.37 -18.74
N GLY A 574 -9.27 -0.88 -18.65
CA GLY A 574 -8.11 -1.71 -18.37
C GLY A 574 -8.16 -2.35 -16.97
N TYR A 575 -8.56 -1.60 -15.95
CA TYR A 575 -8.76 -2.14 -14.59
C TYR A 575 -9.83 -3.23 -14.56
N CYS A 576 -11.00 -2.95 -15.15
CA CYS A 576 -12.11 -3.90 -15.19
C CYS A 576 -11.75 -5.17 -15.96
N CYS A 577 -10.98 -5.05 -17.05
CA CYS A 577 -10.45 -6.18 -17.82
C CYS A 577 -9.55 -7.05 -16.93
N ILE A 578 -8.58 -6.47 -16.23
CA ILE A 578 -7.64 -7.22 -15.39
C ILE A 578 -8.38 -7.93 -14.25
N THR A 579 -9.25 -7.24 -13.54
CA THR A 579 -9.93 -7.82 -12.37
C THR A 579 -11.02 -8.82 -12.75
N SER A 580 -11.73 -8.60 -13.84
CA SER A 580 -12.71 -9.56 -14.39
C SER A 580 -12.02 -10.79 -14.96
N GLY A 581 -10.90 -10.60 -15.69
CA GLY A 581 -10.09 -11.68 -16.19
C GLY A 581 -9.51 -12.55 -15.07
N GLY A 582 -8.98 -11.95 -13.98
CA GLY A 582 -8.51 -12.68 -12.82
C GLY A 582 -9.61 -13.50 -12.16
N ARG A 583 -10.77 -12.90 -11.90
CA ARG A 583 -11.93 -13.67 -11.38
C ARG A 583 -12.32 -14.82 -12.30
N ALA A 584 -12.39 -14.59 -13.59
CA ALA A 584 -12.72 -15.63 -14.57
C ALA A 584 -11.70 -16.75 -14.57
N TRP A 585 -10.41 -16.41 -14.52
CA TRP A 585 -9.31 -17.36 -14.44
C TRP A 585 -9.44 -18.27 -13.22
N LEU A 586 -9.56 -17.68 -12.06
CA LEU A 586 -9.69 -18.41 -10.80
C LEU A 586 -10.94 -19.29 -10.75
N ILE A 587 -12.11 -18.74 -11.13
CA ILE A 587 -13.40 -19.46 -11.11
C ILE A 587 -13.41 -20.62 -12.10
N SER A 588 -12.92 -20.42 -13.31
CA SER A 588 -12.93 -21.48 -14.33
C SER A 588 -12.08 -22.68 -13.90
N HIS A 589 -10.89 -22.46 -13.33
CA HIS A 589 -10.05 -23.54 -12.83
C HIS A 589 -10.65 -24.22 -11.60
N MET A 590 -11.23 -23.44 -10.67
CA MET A 590 -11.96 -24.00 -9.52
C MET A 590 -13.09 -24.92 -9.98
N PHE A 591 -13.87 -24.51 -10.97
CA PHE A 591 -15.00 -25.27 -11.47
C PHE A 591 -14.58 -26.50 -12.24
N GLN A 592 -13.54 -26.41 -13.09
CA GLN A 592 -13.00 -27.57 -13.79
C GLN A 592 -12.49 -28.65 -12.83
N ILE A 593 -11.81 -28.26 -11.73
CA ILE A 593 -11.38 -29.20 -10.69
C ILE A 593 -12.59 -29.84 -9.99
N CYS A 594 -13.58 -29.04 -9.60
CA CYS A 594 -14.79 -29.52 -8.93
C CYS A 594 -15.70 -30.39 -9.81
N GLU A 595 -15.72 -30.13 -11.12
CA GLU A 595 -16.45 -30.93 -12.12
C GLU A 595 -15.74 -32.27 -12.37
N LYS A 596 -14.39 -32.22 -12.52
CA LYS A 596 -13.58 -33.45 -12.74
C LYS A 596 -13.58 -34.38 -11.52
N PHE A 597 -13.58 -33.81 -10.31
CA PHE A 597 -13.52 -34.55 -9.06
C PHE A 597 -14.72 -34.18 -8.16
N PRO A 598 -15.87 -34.87 -8.28
CA PRO A 598 -17.08 -34.54 -7.52
C PRO A 598 -16.94 -34.64 -5.98
N ASP A 599 -15.96 -35.40 -5.48
CA ASP A 599 -15.62 -35.58 -4.07
C ASP A 599 -14.65 -34.53 -3.54
N VAL A 600 -14.04 -33.73 -4.41
CA VAL A 600 -13.23 -32.56 -4.03
C VAL A 600 -14.15 -31.41 -3.64
N ILE A 601 -13.83 -30.76 -2.54
CA ILE A 601 -14.62 -29.63 -2.04
C ILE A 601 -13.73 -28.38 -1.99
N CYS A 602 -14.09 -27.36 -2.74
CA CYS A 602 -13.48 -26.04 -2.57
C CYS A 602 -13.98 -25.40 -1.26
N LEU A 603 -13.08 -25.19 -0.34
CA LEU A 603 -13.39 -24.64 0.98
C LEU A 603 -13.31 -23.12 1.04
N TYR A 604 -12.37 -22.54 0.28
CA TYR A 604 -12.03 -21.12 0.37
C TYR A 604 -11.28 -20.67 -0.90
N ASN A 605 -11.58 -19.47 -1.36
CA ASN A 605 -10.73 -18.76 -2.33
C ASN A 605 -10.53 -17.30 -1.92
N ASP A 606 -9.44 -16.70 -2.37
CA ASP A 606 -9.13 -15.30 -2.12
C ASP A 606 -8.24 -14.75 -3.24
N THR A 607 -8.85 -13.96 -4.13
CA THR A 607 -8.23 -13.26 -5.24
C THR A 607 -7.49 -14.19 -6.20
N ASP A 608 -6.33 -14.69 -5.83
CA ASP A 608 -5.39 -15.49 -6.61
C ASP A 608 -5.15 -16.89 -6.00
N SER A 609 -5.87 -17.28 -4.96
CA SER A 609 -5.66 -18.56 -4.30
C SER A 609 -6.96 -19.36 -4.10
N ILE A 610 -6.85 -20.69 -4.20
CA ILE A 610 -7.95 -21.64 -4.00
C ILE A 610 -7.51 -22.74 -3.03
N LYS A 611 -8.37 -23.10 -2.07
CA LYS A 611 -8.10 -24.14 -1.09
C LYS A 611 -9.15 -25.24 -1.13
N PHE A 612 -8.68 -26.45 -1.38
CA PHE A 612 -9.51 -27.64 -1.52
C PHE A 612 -9.29 -28.63 -0.38
N LYS A 613 -10.37 -29.30 0.04
CA LYS A 613 -10.30 -30.59 0.69
C LYS A 613 -10.38 -31.68 -0.36
N VAL A 614 -9.48 -32.65 -0.31
CA VAL A 614 -9.38 -33.75 -1.28
C VAL A 614 -9.36 -35.10 -0.58
N ASN A 615 -9.85 -36.15 -1.24
CA ASN A 615 -9.73 -37.54 -0.74
C ASN A 615 -8.40 -38.14 -1.17
N ASP A 616 -8.03 -38.01 -2.45
CA ASP A 616 -6.72 -38.40 -2.95
C ASP A 616 -5.92 -37.19 -3.43
N TYR A 617 -4.88 -36.86 -2.67
CA TYR A 617 -3.98 -35.75 -2.99
C TYR A 617 -3.19 -35.98 -4.28
N ASN A 618 -2.68 -37.23 -4.46
CA ASN A 618 -1.80 -37.51 -5.59
C ASN A 618 -2.58 -37.55 -6.91
N GLU A 619 -3.79 -38.08 -6.89
CA GLU A 619 -4.66 -38.13 -8.07
C GLU A 619 -4.93 -36.72 -8.61
N VAL A 620 -5.35 -35.81 -7.71
CA VAL A 620 -5.62 -34.40 -8.11
C VAL A 620 -4.36 -33.70 -8.58
N MET A 621 -3.24 -33.86 -7.87
CA MET A 621 -1.98 -33.21 -8.26
C MET A 621 -1.41 -33.75 -9.56
N ASN A 622 -1.52 -35.06 -9.84
CA ASN A 622 -1.10 -35.63 -11.12
C ASN A 622 -1.93 -35.05 -12.27
N TRP A 623 -3.26 -35.01 -12.08
CA TRP A 623 -4.13 -34.41 -13.11
C TRP A 623 -3.79 -32.93 -13.34
N LEU A 624 -3.52 -32.12 -12.30
CA LEU A 624 -3.09 -30.73 -12.47
C LEU A 624 -1.78 -30.60 -13.24
N ASN A 625 -0.82 -31.52 -13.02
CA ASN A 625 0.42 -31.58 -13.79
C ASN A 625 0.17 -31.95 -15.26
N ASP A 626 -0.70 -32.93 -15.52
CA ASP A 626 -1.07 -33.35 -16.87
C ASP A 626 -1.76 -32.21 -17.66
N GLN A 627 -2.49 -31.33 -16.97
CA GLN A 627 -3.06 -30.11 -17.55
C GLN A 627 -2.02 -28.99 -17.75
N HIS A 628 -0.78 -29.17 -17.31
CA HIS A 628 0.27 -28.15 -17.34
C HIS A 628 -0.10 -26.87 -16.57
N TRP A 629 -0.86 -26.99 -15.47
CA TRP A 629 -1.29 -25.84 -14.68
C TRP A 629 -0.34 -25.48 -13.55
N LEU A 630 0.63 -26.34 -13.24
CA LEU A 630 1.55 -26.16 -12.12
C LEU A 630 2.93 -25.70 -12.60
N ASP A 631 3.34 -24.52 -12.18
CA ASP A 631 4.71 -24.00 -12.33
C ASP A 631 4.95 -22.88 -11.32
N ASP A 632 6.02 -22.98 -10.55
CA ASP A 632 6.33 -22.04 -9.46
C ASP A 632 6.81 -20.65 -9.98
N GLN A 633 7.15 -20.50 -11.25
CA GLN A 633 7.78 -19.31 -11.82
C GLN A 633 6.96 -18.63 -12.93
N THR A 634 6.29 -19.42 -13.75
CA THR A 634 5.55 -18.92 -14.92
C THR A 634 4.33 -18.10 -14.50
N LEU A 635 4.16 -16.92 -15.12
CA LEU A 635 2.99 -16.06 -14.90
C LEU A 635 1.69 -16.80 -15.21
N GLY A 636 0.71 -16.68 -14.33
CA GLY A 636 -0.62 -17.28 -14.51
C GLY A 636 -0.73 -18.74 -14.15
N MET A 637 0.38 -19.47 -13.95
CA MET A 637 0.37 -20.86 -13.49
C MET A 637 0.19 -20.93 -11.98
N PHE A 638 -0.32 -22.07 -11.51
CA PHE A 638 -0.52 -22.31 -10.09
C PHE A 638 0.76 -22.83 -9.43
N LYS A 639 0.91 -22.43 -8.18
CA LYS A 639 1.89 -22.94 -7.24
C LYS A 639 1.15 -23.65 -6.10
N GLU A 640 1.57 -24.86 -5.76
CA GLU A 640 1.04 -25.58 -4.61
C GLU A 640 1.71 -25.09 -3.31
N GLU A 641 0.92 -24.64 -2.34
CA GLU A 641 1.42 -24.03 -1.11
C GLU A 641 1.50 -24.97 0.08
N PHE A 642 0.58 -25.97 0.21
CA PHE A 642 0.48 -26.77 1.44
C PHE A 642 1.41 -27.99 1.45
N LYS A 643 1.77 -28.54 0.29
CA LYS A 643 2.73 -29.65 0.14
C LYS A 643 2.49 -30.83 1.11
N GLN A 644 1.22 -31.20 1.32
CA GLN A 644 0.76 -32.23 2.26
C GLN A 644 1.04 -31.99 3.75
N GLU A 645 1.56 -30.85 4.15
CA GLU A 645 1.88 -30.56 5.56
C GLU A 645 0.63 -30.33 6.41
N ILE A 646 -0.45 -29.84 5.81
CA ILE A 646 -1.68 -29.46 6.50
C ILE A 646 -2.61 -30.68 6.63
N LYS A 647 -3.10 -30.92 7.86
CA LYS A 647 -4.03 -32.01 8.21
C LYS A 647 -5.36 -31.52 8.78
N GLN A 648 -5.42 -30.27 9.20
CA GLN A 648 -6.63 -29.64 9.73
C GLN A 648 -6.74 -28.21 9.19
N MET A 649 -7.96 -27.78 8.88
CA MET A 649 -8.27 -26.41 8.47
C MET A 649 -9.53 -25.92 9.18
N LYS A 650 -9.57 -24.63 9.51
CA LYS A 650 -10.75 -23.94 10.04
C LYS A 650 -10.88 -22.58 9.35
N ILE A 651 -12.03 -22.35 8.73
CA ILE A 651 -12.35 -21.08 8.07
C ILE A 651 -13.26 -20.29 8.99
N ILE A 652 -12.94 -19.02 9.24
CA ILE A 652 -13.67 -18.16 10.18
C ILE A 652 -14.48 -17.12 9.40
N SER A 653 -13.83 -16.39 8.54
CA SER A 653 -14.43 -15.32 7.71
C SER A 653 -13.48 -14.97 6.54
N PRO A 654 -13.86 -14.11 5.59
CA PRO A 654 -12.95 -13.64 4.57
C PRO A 654 -11.63 -13.14 5.17
N LYS A 655 -10.51 -13.61 4.60
CA LYS A 655 -9.13 -13.31 5.07
C LYS A 655 -8.79 -13.77 6.50
N LYS A 656 -9.60 -14.69 7.05
CA LYS A 656 -9.35 -15.30 8.38
C LYS A 656 -9.60 -16.79 8.33
N TYR A 657 -8.53 -17.56 8.27
CA TYR A 657 -8.53 -19.02 8.33
C TYR A 657 -7.29 -19.54 9.04
N LEU A 658 -7.40 -20.74 9.59
CA LEU A 658 -6.35 -21.45 10.32
C LEU A 658 -6.04 -22.76 9.62
N THR A 659 -4.78 -23.10 9.56
CA THR A 659 -4.28 -24.41 9.12
C THR A 659 -3.44 -25.04 10.22
N ALA A 660 -3.49 -26.35 10.37
CA ALA A 660 -2.77 -27.03 11.42
C ALA A 660 -2.31 -28.44 11.00
N ASP A 661 -1.36 -28.97 11.75
CA ASP A 661 -0.90 -30.37 11.66
C ASP A 661 -1.94 -31.36 12.22
N ALA A 662 -1.59 -32.64 12.28
CA ALA A 662 -2.47 -33.69 12.81
C ALA A 662 -2.79 -33.52 14.32
N LYS A 663 -1.91 -32.89 15.09
CA LYS A 663 -2.10 -32.58 16.50
C LYS A 663 -2.93 -31.32 16.74
N GLY A 664 -3.19 -30.53 15.68
CA GLY A 664 -3.92 -29.28 15.75
C GLY A 664 -3.03 -28.06 16.07
N ILE A 665 -1.71 -28.21 15.98
CA ILE A 665 -0.76 -27.11 16.14
C ILE A 665 -0.83 -26.25 14.89
N ILE A 666 -1.09 -24.93 15.08
CA ILE A 666 -1.33 -24.00 13.97
C ILE A 666 -0.04 -23.73 13.21
N ASN A 667 -0.10 -23.87 11.88
CA ASN A 667 0.93 -23.41 10.97
C ASN A 667 0.72 -21.94 10.67
N VAL A 668 1.46 -21.07 11.32
CA VAL A 668 1.33 -19.60 11.20
C VAL A 668 1.64 -19.07 9.81
N ASN A 669 2.55 -19.71 9.08
CA ASN A 669 2.95 -19.31 7.73
C ASN A 669 1.91 -19.65 6.65
N LYS A 670 1.02 -20.58 6.96
CA LYS A 670 -0.05 -21.07 6.07
C LYS A 670 -1.45 -20.69 6.57
N SER A 671 -1.52 -19.82 7.57
CA SER A 671 -2.77 -19.32 8.17
C SER A 671 -2.85 -17.81 8.02
N ALA A 672 -4.06 -17.28 7.93
CA ALA A 672 -4.33 -15.85 7.89
C ALA A 672 -5.29 -15.44 9.02
N LEU A 673 -4.95 -14.36 9.71
CA LEU A 673 -5.83 -13.69 10.67
C LEU A 673 -5.71 -12.18 10.42
N SER A 674 -6.48 -11.69 9.45
CA SER A 674 -6.44 -10.27 9.06
C SER A 674 -6.63 -9.34 10.25
N GLY A 675 -5.70 -8.42 10.45
CA GLY A 675 -5.70 -7.45 11.55
C GLY A 675 -5.05 -7.93 12.86
N VAL A 676 -4.68 -9.21 12.97
CA VAL A 676 -4.06 -9.78 14.19
C VAL A 676 -2.64 -10.29 13.89
N LYS A 677 -1.66 -9.91 14.69
CA LYS A 677 -0.31 -10.47 14.61
C LYS A 677 -0.19 -11.75 15.45
N TRP A 678 0.52 -12.75 14.98
CA TRP A 678 0.68 -14.04 15.66
C TRP A 678 1.27 -13.90 17.07
N LEU A 679 2.16 -12.95 17.31
CA LEU A 679 2.67 -12.67 18.66
C LEU A 679 1.55 -12.28 19.64
N GLN A 680 0.51 -11.58 19.16
CA GLN A 680 -0.66 -11.22 19.98
C GLN A 680 -1.54 -12.44 20.26
N VAL A 681 -1.68 -13.33 19.27
CA VAL A 681 -2.39 -14.62 19.45
C VAL A 681 -1.70 -15.42 20.54
N TYR A 682 -0.38 -15.57 20.50
CA TYR A 682 0.38 -16.33 21.50
C TYR A 682 0.24 -15.72 22.91
N LYS A 683 0.34 -14.41 23.04
CA LYS A 683 0.15 -13.72 24.33
C LYS A 683 -1.25 -13.90 24.89
N THR A 684 -2.29 -13.78 24.05
CA THR A 684 -3.69 -13.89 24.47
C THR A 684 -4.07 -15.32 24.87
N LEU A 685 -3.57 -16.32 24.15
CA LEU A 685 -3.83 -17.72 24.45
C LEU A 685 -2.88 -18.30 25.50
N ASN A 686 -1.96 -17.49 25.99
CA ASN A 686 -0.95 -17.88 26.97
C ASN A 686 -0.17 -19.15 26.57
N THR A 687 0.12 -19.29 25.26
CA THR A 687 0.82 -20.43 24.65
C THR A 687 1.72 -19.97 23.51
N THR A 688 2.86 -20.61 23.33
CA THR A 688 3.80 -20.34 22.23
C THR A 688 3.36 -20.99 20.91
N GLN A 689 2.49 -22.03 20.99
CA GLN A 689 1.96 -22.75 19.82
C GLN A 689 0.47 -23.06 20.04
N PRO A 690 -0.44 -22.15 19.63
CA PRO A 690 -1.86 -22.30 19.85
C PRO A 690 -2.41 -23.50 19.05
N LEU A 691 -3.32 -24.22 19.65
CA LEU A 691 -4.09 -25.27 18.99
C LEU A 691 -5.27 -24.67 18.24
N ILE A 692 -5.58 -25.18 17.05
CA ILE A 692 -6.67 -24.73 16.18
C ILE A 692 -8.05 -24.69 16.88
N LYS A 693 -8.28 -25.57 17.84
CA LYS A 693 -9.52 -25.66 18.63
C LYS A 693 -9.72 -24.51 19.62
N GLN A 694 -8.65 -23.84 20.03
CA GLN A 694 -8.71 -22.75 21.03
C GLN A 694 -9.17 -21.43 20.40
N ILE A 695 -8.92 -21.22 19.10
CA ILE A 695 -9.33 -20.01 18.39
C ILE A 695 -10.74 -20.22 17.83
N LYS A 696 -11.70 -19.48 18.38
CA LYS A 696 -13.12 -19.48 17.96
C LYS A 696 -13.40 -18.26 17.09
N GLY A 697 -14.52 -18.28 16.36
CA GLY A 697 -14.95 -17.15 15.53
C GLY A 697 -15.19 -15.85 16.32
N ASN A 698 -15.54 -15.96 17.59
CA ASN A 698 -15.72 -14.83 18.52
C ASN A 698 -14.51 -14.57 19.42
N SER A 699 -13.34 -15.17 19.15
CA SER A 699 -12.13 -14.88 19.91
C SER A 699 -11.75 -13.41 19.87
N ILE A 700 -11.32 -12.87 21.01
CA ILE A 700 -10.89 -11.50 21.19
C ILE A 700 -9.37 -11.50 21.42
N PHE A 701 -8.67 -10.63 20.72
CA PHE A 701 -7.21 -10.47 20.85
C PHE A 701 -6.89 -9.05 21.28
N THR A 702 -5.94 -8.93 22.20
CA THR A 702 -5.40 -7.62 22.60
C THR A 702 -4.38 -7.15 21.54
N ILE A 703 -4.62 -6.00 20.94
CA ILE A 703 -3.72 -5.37 19.97
C ILE A 703 -3.28 -3.99 20.48
N LEU A 704 -2.09 -3.56 20.06
CA LEU A 704 -1.62 -2.21 20.35
C LEU A 704 -2.00 -1.28 19.19
N LYS A 705 -2.72 -0.20 19.50
CA LYS A 705 -3.03 0.88 18.54
C LYS A 705 -2.41 2.20 18.98
N PRO A 706 -1.93 3.02 18.02
CA PRO A 706 -1.46 4.36 18.33
C PRO A 706 -2.63 5.24 18.81
N PHE A 707 -2.43 5.96 19.90
CA PHE A 707 -3.37 6.87 20.50
C PHE A 707 -2.70 8.22 20.74
N LYS A 708 -3.25 9.32 20.16
CA LYS A 708 -2.68 10.67 20.26
C LYS A 708 -2.75 11.15 21.72
N VAL A 709 -1.64 11.68 22.21
CA VAL A 709 -1.50 12.33 23.52
C VAL A 709 -0.71 13.63 23.37
N ASP A 710 -0.62 14.43 24.43
CA ASP A 710 0.24 15.62 24.43
C ASP A 710 1.71 15.20 24.21
N GLY A 711 2.36 15.81 23.23
CA GLY A 711 3.74 15.54 22.85
C GLY A 711 3.91 14.46 21.78
N GLY A 712 2.82 13.78 21.34
CA GLY A 712 2.94 12.76 20.30
C GLY A 712 1.89 11.65 20.37
N VAL A 713 2.33 10.39 20.40
CA VAL A 713 1.47 9.21 20.40
C VAL A 713 1.97 8.15 21.37
N ILE A 714 1.04 7.45 22.02
CA ILE A 714 1.32 6.25 22.84
C ILE A 714 0.64 5.04 22.24
N LEU A 715 1.16 3.85 22.51
CA LEU A 715 0.53 2.60 22.12
C LEU A 715 -0.40 2.12 23.25
N LYS A 716 -1.71 2.12 23.01
CA LYS A 716 -2.72 1.61 23.94
C LYS A 716 -3.19 0.21 23.55
N SER A 717 -3.38 -0.65 24.54
CA SER A 717 -4.04 -1.93 24.38
C SER A 717 -5.50 -1.73 24.00
N THR A 718 -5.92 -2.39 22.91
CA THR A 718 -7.29 -2.36 22.39
C THR A 718 -7.71 -3.79 22.09
N GLU A 719 -8.96 -4.10 22.30
CA GLU A 719 -9.52 -5.41 21.95
C GLU A 719 -9.92 -5.46 20.46
N LEU A 720 -9.58 -6.54 19.80
CA LEU A 720 -9.99 -6.88 18.44
C LEU A 720 -10.70 -8.22 18.43
N ALA A 721 -11.98 -8.21 18.13
CA ALA A 721 -12.77 -9.41 17.90
C ALA A 721 -12.55 -9.96 16.49
N LEU A 722 -12.53 -11.29 16.33
CA LEU A 722 -12.40 -11.92 15.01
C LEU A 722 -13.65 -11.73 14.13
N ASN A 723 -14.79 -11.37 14.70
CA ASN A 723 -16.09 -11.23 14.03
C ASN A 723 -16.46 -12.47 13.20
N GLU A 724 -17.18 -13.35 13.83
CA GLU A 724 -17.71 -14.56 13.22
C GLU A 724 -18.81 -14.23 12.22
N ILE A 725 -18.74 -14.82 11.01
CA ILE A 725 -19.88 -14.80 10.11
C ILE A 725 -20.96 -15.73 10.65
N LYS A 726 -22.12 -15.19 10.98
CA LYS A 726 -23.30 -15.96 11.33
C LYS A 726 -24.04 -16.36 10.05
N VAL A 727 -23.90 -17.61 9.62
CA VAL A 727 -24.73 -18.17 8.55
C VAL A 727 -26.07 -18.51 9.18
N ARG A 728 -27.11 -17.76 8.83
CA ARG A 728 -28.49 -18.18 9.12
C ARG A 728 -28.82 -19.39 8.21
N ASN A 729 -29.20 -20.51 8.80
CA ASN A 729 -29.59 -21.73 8.08
C ASN A 729 -30.84 -21.49 7.24
#